data_1de500fcc71deb2b8fea4e44453d5c74
#
_entry.id   1de500fcc71deb2b8fea4e44453d5c74
#
_cell.length_a   1.000
_cell.length_b   1.000
_cell.length_c   1.000
_cell.angle_alpha   90.00
_cell.angle_beta   90.00
_cell.angle_gamma   90.00
#
_symmetry.space_group_name_H-M   'P 1'
#
loop_
_entity.id
_entity.type
_entity.pdbx_description
1 polymer ?
#
loop_
_entity_poly.entity_id
_entity_poly.type
_entity_poly.pdbx_seq_one_letter_code
_entity_poly.pdbx_strand_id
1 'polypeptide(L)'
;MLTGGFLSMIKEYSISGMSCAACSASVERAVRRISGVDAASVNLSTEKLFVRSTNDLSDEIFAAVQKVGFGIAPVVSAKKQSAIDAERRRLDIKKRRSNLILAAVFAIPLFYISMGHMVGLPVPAFITEPRAFAVTQMILLLPVLFAGRAFYVRGIKAIFGLHPNMDSLIAVGTIASIAYSVYSTVLIFKGQHHMMHEGLYFESAGVIITLVMLGKYLEQRAKSRTGDAIAKLIGLAPDTACVVAKDGSEKQVDVDELVVGEIIRVRPGERIPVDGEIIDGTTSVDESMLSGESIPVDKQPGDEVIGGSVNISGSFTYKTRRVGDDTVLSGMVRMVEQAQGSKAPIAGLADKISGIFVPAVGAIALVSAVIWLLAGQSFGIALKIFVSVLVIACPCALGLATPTAIMVGMGRGASLGIFIKNGEALEHACKIDTIILDKTGTITEGRPVVEKVIPHGIDEKEFLHLFACGEASSEHPLARAVTDYASEKSIPFSAPKEFEALAGRGGKAIVDGKSILIGNERLFSETEIEYDKAALDELTLSGCTPLMLAVDGMYCGIIGVADAIKPSSAKAVRTLKAHGIDVWLVTGDNAHTAESVAKQVGIEHVKSGCLPSDKNDCIAELQKQGHLVAMVGDGINDAAALALSDVGIAIGTGTDVAAASADIVLAKGELTGISDALLLSRTTLRIIKENLFWAFAYNCLGIPVAAGLLYAFGGPLLNPMLAALAMSLSSVTVLTNALRLKRAKLK
;
A
#
# COMPACT_ATOMS: atom_id res chain seq x y z
N MET A 1 -36.86 0.41 -17.13
CA MET A 1 -36.51 1.52 -16.22
C MET A 1 -35.06 1.35 -15.83
N LEU A 2 -34.18 2.11 -16.48
CA LEU A 2 -32.75 2.12 -16.23
C LEU A 2 -32.51 2.94 -14.97
N THR A 3 -32.21 2.29 -13.86
CA THR A 3 -31.70 2.96 -12.64
C THR A 3 -30.26 3.40 -12.91
N GLY A 4 -30.09 4.71 -13.14
CA GLY A 4 -28.79 5.33 -13.28
C GLY A 4 -27.95 5.10 -12.01
N GLY A 5 -26.85 4.40 -12.15
CA GLY A 5 -25.84 4.29 -11.10
C GLY A 5 -25.24 5.67 -10.86
N PHE A 6 -25.55 6.29 -9.72
CA PHE A 6 -24.86 7.49 -9.25
C PHE A 6 -23.40 7.15 -8.99
N LEU A 7 -22.50 7.74 -9.79
CA LEU A 7 -21.05 7.69 -9.55
C LEU A 7 -20.77 8.30 -8.17
N SER A 8 -20.47 7.47 -7.19
CA SER A 8 -20.04 7.93 -5.87
C SER A 8 -18.67 8.57 -5.98
N MET A 9 -18.55 9.83 -5.57
CA MET A 9 -17.32 10.61 -5.57
C MET A 9 -16.52 10.31 -4.30
N ILE A 10 -15.23 9.98 -4.44
CA ILE A 10 -14.32 9.86 -3.30
C ILE A 10 -13.54 11.15 -3.17
N LYS A 11 -13.68 11.86 -2.04
CA LYS A 11 -12.90 13.07 -1.71
C LYS A 11 -11.95 12.82 -0.56
N GLU A 12 -10.76 13.42 -0.67
CA GLU A 12 -9.73 13.37 0.36
C GLU A 12 -9.59 14.73 1.06
N TYR A 13 -9.40 14.68 2.38
CA TYR A 13 -9.14 15.85 3.22
C TYR A 13 -7.97 15.58 4.16
N SER A 14 -7.14 16.57 4.40
CA SER A 14 -6.07 16.52 5.41
C SER A 14 -6.66 16.87 6.78
N ILE A 15 -6.45 16.04 7.80
CA ILE A 15 -6.93 16.23 9.17
C ILE A 15 -5.73 16.47 10.09
N SER A 16 -5.79 17.51 10.89
CA SER A 16 -4.74 17.84 11.85
C SER A 16 -5.19 17.69 13.30
N GLY A 17 -4.26 17.35 14.20
CA GLY A 17 -4.50 17.28 15.65
C GLY A 17 -4.88 15.90 16.18
N MET A 18 -4.95 14.86 15.35
CA MET A 18 -5.18 13.49 15.78
C MET A 18 -3.92 12.89 16.43
N SER A 19 -4.10 12.10 17.47
CA SER A 19 -2.97 11.47 18.19
C SER A 19 -3.19 9.99 18.54
N CYS A 20 -4.39 9.46 18.30
CA CYS A 20 -4.72 8.07 18.66
C CYS A 20 -5.90 7.54 17.83
N ALA A 21 -6.06 6.21 17.82
CA ALA A 21 -7.16 5.52 17.12
C ALA A 21 -8.55 6.00 17.56
N ALA A 22 -8.74 6.33 18.84
CA ALA A 22 -10.00 6.90 19.32
C ALA A 22 -10.31 8.28 18.70
N CYS A 23 -9.27 9.06 18.36
CA CYS A 23 -9.43 10.34 17.68
C CYS A 23 -9.93 10.13 16.24
N SER A 24 -9.32 9.21 15.49
CA SER A 24 -9.76 8.87 14.14
C SER A 24 -11.19 8.34 14.12
N ALA A 25 -11.54 7.44 15.04
CA ALA A 25 -12.89 6.92 15.18
C ALA A 25 -13.93 8.00 15.53
N SER A 26 -13.52 9.06 16.23
CA SER A 26 -14.40 10.20 16.56
C SER A 26 -14.69 11.05 15.31
N VAL A 27 -13.69 11.31 14.48
CA VAL A 27 -13.86 12.01 13.20
C VAL A 27 -14.74 11.20 12.25
N GLU A 28 -14.45 9.90 12.10
CA GLU A 28 -15.24 9.01 11.22
C GLU A 28 -16.73 9.01 11.61
N ARG A 29 -17.02 8.87 12.90
CA ARG A 29 -18.41 8.90 13.39
C ARG A 29 -19.10 10.24 13.16
N ALA A 30 -18.38 11.34 13.29
CA ALA A 30 -18.94 12.67 13.04
C ALA A 30 -19.29 12.86 11.57
N VAL A 31 -18.43 12.41 10.66
CA VAL A 31 -18.63 12.52 9.20
C VAL A 31 -19.68 11.54 8.69
N ARG A 32 -19.71 10.30 9.18
CA ARG A 32 -20.75 9.29 8.81
C ARG A 32 -22.17 9.67 9.24
N ARG A 33 -22.34 10.64 10.14
CA ARG A 33 -23.67 11.15 10.53
C ARG A 33 -24.24 12.18 9.55
N ILE A 34 -23.43 12.63 8.59
CA ILE A 34 -23.87 13.58 7.56
C ILE A 34 -24.71 12.81 6.54
N SER A 35 -25.90 13.33 6.25
CA SER A 35 -26.79 12.75 5.22
C SER A 35 -26.12 12.84 3.85
N GLY A 36 -26.06 11.71 3.12
CA GLY A 36 -25.40 11.63 1.80
C GLY A 36 -23.94 11.18 1.83
N VAL A 37 -23.38 10.84 3.02
CA VAL A 37 -22.08 10.18 3.15
C VAL A 37 -22.30 8.66 3.21
N ASP A 38 -21.79 7.94 2.20
CA ASP A 38 -21.88 6.48 2.12
C ASP A 38 -20.82 5.80 3.00
N ALA A 39 -19.59 6.34 2.99
CA ALA A 39 -18.49 5.85 3.79
C ALA A 39 -17.53 6.97 4.17
N ALA A 40 -16.95 6.87 5.37
CA ALA A 40 -15.86 7.73 5.81
C ALA A 40 -14.80 6.89 6.52
N SER A 41 -13.55 7.07 6.16
CA SER A 41 -12.39 6.40 6.76
C SER A 41 -11.27 7.39 7.04
N VAL A 42 -10.70 7.34 8.23
CA VAL A 42 -9.59 8.20 8.63
C VAL A 42 -8.33 7.38 8.83
N ASN A 43 -7.28 7.74 8.13
CA ASN A 43 -5.95 7.19 8.38
C ASN A 43 -5.20 8.05 9.37
N LEU A 44 -4.93 7.50 10.54
CA LEU A 44 -4.17 8.18 11.59
C LEU A 44 -2.69 8.41 11.23
N SER A 45 -2.12 7.56 10.36
CA SER A 45 -0.70 7.63 10.02
C SER A 45 -0.39 8.66 8.94
N THR A 46 -1.31 8.83 7.98
CA THR A 46 -1.22 9.85 6.92
C THR A 46 -1.96 11.13 7.27
N GLU A 47 -2.74 11.13 8.36
CA GLU A 47 -3.61 12.24 8.77
C GLU A 47 -4.62 12.65 7.68
N LYS A 48 -5.07 11.68 6.86
CA LYS A 48 -6.06 11.88 5.78
C LYS A 48 -7.41 11.28 6.14
N LEU A 49 -8.49 11.97 5.72
CA LEU A 49 -9.87 11.51 5.75
C LEU A 49 -10.33 11.25 4.31
N PHE A 50 -10.82 10.06 4.07
CA PHE A 50 -11.43 9.65 2.81
C PHE A 50 -12.94 9.58 3.01
N VAL A 51 -13.69 10.31 2.18
CA VAL A 51 -15.16 10.33 2.22
C VAL A 51 -15.70 9.91 0.87
N ARG A 52 -16.59 8.92 0.89
CA ARG A 52 -17.39 8.53 -0.27
C ARG A 52 -18.77 9.14 -0.10
N SER A 53 -19.20 9.97 -1.05
CA SER A 53 -20.50 10.64 -1.05
C SER A 53 -21.07 10.73 -2.46
N THR A 54 -22.39 10.88 -2.54
CA THR A 54 -23.11 11.07 -3.80
C THR A 54 -23.08 12.52 -4.26
N ASN A 55 -22.88 13.47 -3.34
CA ASN A 55 -22.86 14.91 -3.60
C ASN A 55 -21.60 15.56 -2.99
N ASP A 56 -21.32 16.79 -3.38
CA ASP A 56 -20.28 17.60 -2.74
C ASP A 56 -20.77 18.14 -1.39
N LEU A 57 -20.31 17.50 -0.30
CA LEU A 57 -20.64 17.83 1.09
C LEU A 57 -19.44 18.46 1.83
N SER A 58 -18.55 19.13 1.09
CA SER A 58 -17.30 19.66 1.66
C SER A 58 -17.52 20.56 2.88
N ASP A 59 -18.43 21.52 2.81
CA ASP A 59 -18.69 22.46 3.91
C ASP A 59 -19.24 21.77 5.16
N GLU A 60 -20.13 20.80 4.99
CA GLU A 60 -20.72 20.03 6.09
C GLU A 60 -19.66 19.12 6.76
N ILE A 61 -18.77 18.53 5.96
CA ILE A 61 -17.64 17.74 6.45
C ILE A 61 -16.69 18.62 7.24
N PHE A 62 -16.37 19.84 6.74
CA PHE A 62 -15.54 20.81 7.45
C PHE A 62 -16.14 21.16 8.81
N ALA A 63 -17.42 21.51 8.85
CA ALA A 63 -18.13 21.85 10.07
C ALA A 63 -18.16 20.69 11.07
N ALA A 64 -18.42 19.46 10.62
CA ALA A 64 -18.49 18.28 11.46
C ALA A 64 -17.13 17.94 12.11
N VAL A 65 -16.04 18.02 11.34
CA VAL A 65 -14.68 17.75 11.84
C VAL A 65 -14.21 18.82 12.81
N GLN A 66 -14.47 20.09 12.52
CA GLN A 66 -14.14 21.21 13.43
C GLN A 66 -14.92 21.12 14.75
N LYS A 67 -16.19 20.70 14.71
CA LYS A 67 -17.04 20.53 15.91
C LYS A 67 -16.46 19.48 16.87
N VAL A 68 -15.83 18.42 16.37
CA VAL A 68 -15.14 17.45 17.22
C VAL A 68 -13.72 17.86 17.62
N GLY A 69 -13.28 19.05 17.19
CA GLY A 69 -12.06 19.72 17.66
C GLY A 69 -10.80 19.38 16.87
N PHE A 70 -10.93 18.98 15.62
CA PHE A 70 -9.81 18.70 14.71
C PHE A 70 -9.76 19.73 13.58
N GLY A 71 -8.56 19.99 13.07
CA GLY A 71 -8.38 20.82 11.88
C GLY A 71 -8.60 20.01 10.62
N ILE A 72 -9.19 20.62 9.58
CA ILE A 72 -9.42 20.00 8.27
C ILE A 72 -9.03 20.98 7.16
N ALA A 73 -8.44 20.47 6.08
CA ALA A 73 -8.08 21.22 4.88
C ALA A 73 -8.30 20.36 3.63
N PRO A 74 -8.63 20.95 2.47
CA PRO A 74 -8.67 20.22 1.21
C PRO A 74 -7.25 19.76 0.81
N VAL A 75 -7.16 18.64 0.09
CA VAL A 75 -5.90 18.15 -0.48
C VAL A 75 -5.67 18.89 -1.80
N VAL A 76 -4.50 19.50 -1.95
CA VAL A 76 -3.99 20.11 -3.20
C VAL A 76 -3.21 19.04 -3.96
N SER A 77 -2.67 19.32 -5.16
CA SER A 77 -1.93 18.33 -5.97
C SER A 77 -0.96 17.49 -5.12
N ALA A 78 -0.88 16.17 -5.39
CA ALA A 78 -0.16 15.19 -4.55
C ALA A 78 1.28 15.64 -4.20
N LYS A 79 2.00 16.26 -5.13
CA LYS A 79 3.37 16.75 -4.94
C LYS A 79 3.42 17.92 -3.94
N LYS A 80 2.57 18.94 -4.10
CA LYS A 80 2.50 20.10 -3.19
C LYS A 80 2.01 19.68 -1.80
N GLN A 81 1.02 18.80 -1.73
CA GLN A 81 0.51 18.29 -0.47
C GLN A 81 1.57 17.49 0.30
N SER A 82 2.33 16.63 -0.37
CA SER A 82 3.39 15.84 0.27
C SER A 82 4.50 16.71 0.84
N ALA A 83 4.87 17.80 0.15
CA ALA A 83 5.86 18.77 0.63
C ALA A 83 5.34 19.51 1.88
N ILE A 84 4.09 19.99 1.86
CA ILE A 84 3.43 20.65 3.00
C ILE A 84 3.36 19.70 4.21
N ASP A 85 2.99 18.44 3.97
CA ASP A 85 2.87 17.43 5.02
C ASP A 85 4.24 17.04 5.60
N ALA A 86 5.28 16.97 4.77
CA ALA A 86 6.65 16.73 5.21
C ALA A 86 7.16 17.88 6.10
N GLU A 87 6.90 19.13 5.72
CA GLU A 87 7.28 20.30 6.50
C GLU A 87 6.51 20.38 7.82
N ARG A 88 5.18 20.17 7.80
CA ARG A 88 4.36 20.08 9.02
C ARG A 88 4.89 19.01 9.97
N ARG A 89 5.18 17.78 9.46
CA ARG A 89 5.76 16.70 10.27
C ARG A 89 7.09 17.10 10.88
N ARG A 90 7.96 17.79 10.14
CA ARG A 90 9.25 18.28 10.62
C ARG A 90 9.08 19.31 11.74
N LEU A 91 8.15 20.24 11.58
CA LEU A 91 7.83 21.25 12.59
C LEU A 91 7.22 20.63 13.86
N ASP A 92 6.33 19.65 13.70
CA ASP A 92 5.73 18.91 14.82
C ASP A 92 6.78 18.11 15.60
N ILE A 93 7.68 17.43 14.92
CA ILE A 93 8.78 16.72 15.58
C ILE A 93 9.69 17.69 16.34
N LYS A 94 10.01 18.84 15.75
CA LYS A 94 10.82 19.90 16.40
C LYS A 94 10.12 20.42 17.65
N LYS A 95 8.82 20.71 17.57
CA LYS A 95 8.00 21.19 18.70
C LYS A 95 7.92 20.14 19.82
N ARG A 96 7.64 18.86 19.48
CA ARG A 96 7.62 17.75 20.46
C ARG A 96 8.98 17.55 21.12
N ARG A 97 10.08 17.65 20.36
CA ARG A 97 11.45 17.59 20.91
C ARG A 97 11.72 18.73 21.88
N SER A 98 11.35 19.96 21.54
CA SER A 98 11.53 21.11 22.43
C SER A 98 10.75 20.97 23.74
N ASN A 99 9.48 20.56 23.66
CA ASN A 99 8.65 20.31 24.83
C ASN A 99 9.20 19.16 25.69
N LEU A 100 9.70 18.08 25.07
CA LEU A 100 10.32 16.97 25.79
C LEU A 100 11.60 17.40 26.52
N ILE A 101 12.45 18.19 25.87
CA ILE A 101 13.65 18.74 26.51
C ILE A 101 13.28 19.62 27.70
N LEU A 102 12.30 20.50 27.53
CA LEU A 102 11.78 21.33 28.64
C LEU A 102 11.29 20.45 29.80
N ALA A 103 10.46 19.44 29.52
CA ALA A 103 9.97 18.54 30.56
C ALA A 103 11.12 17.78 31.25
N ALA A 104 12.09 17.24 30.50
CA ALA A 104 13.20 16.46 31.04
C ALA A 104 14.15 17.32 31.93
N VAL A 105 14.44 18.56 31.52
CA VAL A 105 15.28 19.50 32.30
C VAL A 105 14.74 19.73 33.70
N PHE A 106 13.42 19.72 33.87
CA PHE A 106 12.78 19.93 35.18
C PHE A 106 12.38 18.63 35.87
N ALA A 107 12.00 17.58 35.12
CA ALA A 107 11.64 16.30 35.72
C ALA A 107 12.83 15.52 36.27
N ILE A 108 14.03 15.65 35.69
CA ILE A 108 15.25 14.99 36.20
C ILE A 108 15.67 15.53 37.58
N PRO A 109 15.78 16.87 37.78
CA PRO A 109 15.99 17.40 39.12
C PRO A 109 14.88 17.10 40.11
N LEU A 110 13.60 17.13 39.67
CA LEU A 110 12.46 16.75 40.49
C LEU A 110 12.59 15.32 41.01
N PHE A 111 12.93 14.38 40.13
CA PHE A 111 13.18 12.98 40.48
C PHE A 111 14.38 12.82 41.37
N TYR A 112 15.49 13.52 41.10
CA TYR A 112 16.69 13.51 41.92
C TYR A 112 16.44 13.98 43.36
N ILE A 113 15.68 15.07 43.52
CA ILE A 113 15.36 15.60 44.86
C ILE A 113 14.46 14.62 45.62
N SER A 114 13.42 14.09 44.96
CA SER A 114 12.46 13.18 45.59
C SER A 114 13.10 11.83 45.99
N MET A 115 13.79 11.17 45.06
CA MET A 115 14.37 9.84 45.30
C MET A 115 15.76 9.88 45.88
N GLY A 116 16.56 10.92 45.60
CA GLY A 116 17.95 11.06 46.06
C GLY A 116 18.07 11.05 47.58
N HIS A 117 17.15 11.69 48.27
CA HIS A 117 17.12 11.71 49.73
C HIS A 117 16.90 10.28 50.29
N MET A 118 16.07 9.44 49.63
CA MET A 118 15.82 8.05 50.08
C MET A 118 17.03 7.12 49.87
N VAL A 119 17.93 7.43 48.90
CA VAL A 119 19.09 6.62 48.54
C VAL A 119 20.38 7.21 49.11
N GLY A 120 20.29 8.27 49.92
CA GLY A 120 21.44 8.90 50.54
C GLY A 120 22.31 9.77 49.62
N LEU A 121 21.77 10.21 48.49
CA LEU A 121 22.49 11.15 47.59
C LEU A 121 22.50 12.56 48.19
N PRO A 122 23.54 13.38 47.91
CA PRO A 122 23.65 14.72 48.46
C PRO A 122 22.55 15.62 47.93
N VAL A 123 21.64 16.05 48.81
CA VAL A 123 20.62 17.06 48.53
C VAL A 123 20.98 18.31 49.34
N PRO A 124 20.84 19.53 48.74
CA PRO A 124 21.15 20.78 49.45
C PRO A 124 20.34 20.89 50.75
N ALA A 125 21.01 21.25 51.86
CA ALA A 125 20.42 21.26 53.20
C ALA A 125 19.18 22.17 53.34
N PHE A 126 19.09 23.24 52.57
CA PHE A 126 17.90 24.11 52.57
C PHE A 126 16.67 23.44 51.95
N ILE A 127 16.82 22.40 51.14
CA ILE A 127 15.70 21.64 50.52
C ILE A 127 15.25 20.51 51.46
N THR A 128 16.05 20.05 52.41
CA THR A 128 15.72 18.92 53.31
C THR A 128 14.63 19.30 54.34
N GLU A 129 14.35 20.59 54.55
CA GLU A 129 13.23 21.01 55.42
C GLU A 129 11.89 20.58 54.72
N PRO A 130 10.93 19.94 55.42
CA PRO A 130 9.70 19.40 54.84
C PRO A 130 8.91 20.42 54.01
N ARG A 131 8.79 21.67 54.44
CA ARG A 131 8.09 22.73 53.73
C ARG A 131 8.82 23.13 52.43
N ALA A 132 10.13 23.33 52.50
CA ALA A 132 10.98 23.68 51.37
C ALA A 132 11.00 22.53 50.35
N PHE A 133 11.05 21.30 50.81
CA PHE A 133 11.02 20.09 49.97
C PHE A 133 9.73 20.01 49.15
N ALA A 134 8.57 20.18 49.77
CA ALA A 134 7.28 20.11 49.07
C ALA A 134 7.13 21.30 48.06
N VAL A 135 7.50 22.51 48.44
CA VAL A 135 7.41 23.69 47.58
C VAL A 135 8.37 23.60 46.39
N THR A 136 9.60 23.07 46.61
CA THR A 136 10.58 22.89 45.52
C THR A 136 10.06 21.91 44.48
N GLN A 137 9.50 20.77 44.89
CA GLN A 137 8.91 19.81 43.98
C GLN A 137 7.73 20.41 43.21
N MET A 138 6.86 21.16 43.85
CA MET A 138 5.74 21.86 43.21
C MET A 138 6.20 22.85 42.15
N ILE A 139 7.25 23.65 42.44
CA ILE A 139 7.81 24.63 41.49
C ILE A 139 8.43 23.92 40.29
N LEU A 140 9.21 22.86 40.53
CA LEU A 140 9.84 22.08 39.45
C LEU A 140 8.82 21.35 38.56
N LEU A 141 7.64 21.01 39.08
CA LEU A 141 6.58 20.37 38.32
C LEU A 141 5.90 21.35 37.34
N LEU A 142 5.78 22.65 37.65
CA LEU A 142 5.05 23.63 36.82
C LEU A 142 5.51 23.66 35.34
N PRO A 143 6.82 23.74 35.02
CA PRO A 143 7.27 23.69 33.63
C PRO A 143 6.95 22.36 32.93
N VAL A 144 6.93 21.24 33.66
CA VAL A 144 6.58 19.92 33.11
C VAL A 144 5.10 19.89 32.75
N LEU A 145 4.21 20.44 33.59
CA LEU A 145 2.79 20.58 33.30
C LEU A 145 2.54 21.48 32.09
N PHE A 146 3.28 22.61 31.99
CA PHE A 146 3.19 23.48 30.84
C PHE A 146 3.60 22.76 29.53
N ALA A 147 4.70 22.00 29.53
CA ALA A 147 5.13 21.18 28.41
C ALA A 147 4.11 20.11 28.04
N GLY A 148 3.48 19.48 29.05
CA GLY A 148 2.46 18.43 28.92
C GLY A 148 1.01 18.93 28.80
N ARG A 149 0.75 20.23 28.73
CA ARG A 149 -0.62 20.82 28.75
C ARG A 149 -1.60 20.19 27.76
N ALA A 150 -1.07 19.70 26.63
CA ALA A 150 -1.89 19.08 25.61
C ALA A 150 -2.62 17.79 26.09
N PHE A 151 -2.01 17.04 27.03
CA PHE A 151 -2.65 15.86 27.63
C PHE A 151 -3.89 16.24 28.44
N TYR A 152 -3.79 17.31 29.21
CA TYR A 152 -4.90 17.78 30.05
C TYR A 152 -6.05 18.33 29.20
N VAL A 153 -5.74 19.21 28.24
CA VAL A 153 -6.78 19.83 27.39
C VAL A 153 -7.53 18.75 26.59
N ARG A 154 -6.80 17.86 25.94
CA ARG A 154 -7.42 16.79 25.12
C ARG A 154 -8.06 15.69 25.98
N GLY A 155 -7.39 15.30 27.05
CA GLY A 155 -7.89 14.25 27.95
C GLY A 155 -9.19 14.64 28.64
N ILE A 156 -9.26 15.83 29.20
CA ILE A 156 -10.45 16.35 29.89
C ILE A 156 -11.59 16.55 28.89
N LYS A 157 -11.31 17.14 27.71
CA LYS A 157 -12.32 17.31 26.66
C LYS A 157 -12.90 15.96 26.20
N ALA A 158 -12.07 14.91 26.10
CA ALA A 158 -12.51 13.56 25.73
C ALA A 158 -13.38 12.89 26.80
N ILE A 159 -13.12 13.14 28.08
CA ILE A 159 -13.97 12.66 29.18
C ILE A 159 -15.35 13.29 29.11
N PHE A 160 -15.45 14.60 29.01
CA PHE A 160 -16.73 15.31 28.89
C PHE A 160 -17.48 14.97 27.60
N GLY A 161 -16.76 14.59 26.53
CA GLY A 161 -17.34 14.10 25.30
C GLY A 161 -17.81 12.63 25.35
N LEU A 162 -17.70 11.94 26.51
CA LEU A 162 -18.01 10.51 26.69
C LEU A 162 -17.20 9.57 25.76
N HIS A 163 -16.00 10.01 25.36
CA HIS A 163 -15.08 9.24 24.54
C HIS A 163 -13.67 9.25 25.15
N PRO A 164 -13.50 8.70 26.37
CA PRO A 164 -12.21 8.72 27.05
C PRO A 164 -11.15 8.02 26.21
N ASN A 165 -9.97 8.63 26.16
CA ASN A 165 -8.83 8.18 25.40
C ASN A 165 -7.57 8.06 26.28
N MET A 166 -6.43 7.73 25.69
CA MET A 166 -5.16 7.63 26.40
C MET A 166 -4.81 8.92 27.17
N ASP A 167 -5.02 10.10 26.55
CA ASP A 167 -4.74 11.37 27.18
C ASP A 167 -5.64 11.59 28.42
N SER A 168 -6.84 10.99 28.41
CA SER A 168 -7.76 10.99 29.57
C SER A 168 -7.20 10.20 30.76
N LEU A 169 -6.65 9.00 30.53
CA LEU A 169 -6.08 8.18 31.61
C LEU A 169 -4.87 8.86 32.25
N ILE A 170 -3.99 9.45 31.43
CA ILE A 170 -2.83 10.21 31.91
C ILE A 170 -3.28 11.44 32.70
N ALA A 171 -4.26 12.19 32.19
CA ALA A 171 -4.77 13.38 32.84
C ALA A 171 -5.38 13.05 34.21
N VAL A 172 -6.26 12.02 34.30
CA VAL A 172 -6.89 11.60 35.57
C VAL A 172 -5.83 11.12 36.57
N GLY A 173 -4.90 10.25 36.15
CA GLY A 173 -3.87 9.72 37.05
C GLY A 173 -2.94 10.81 37.59
N THR A 174 -2.48 11.72 36.72
CA THR A 174 -1.57 12.80 37.14
C THR A 174 -2.29 13.90 37.94
N ILE A 175 -3.54 14.25 37.60
CA ILE A 175 -4.35 15.19 38.40
C ILE A 175 -4.60 14.62 39.79
N ALA A 176 -4.94 13.35 39.93
CA ALA A 176 -5.13 12.70 41.23
C ALA A 176 -3.84 12.71 42.06
N SER A 177 -2.69 12.41 41.47
CA SER A 177 -1.38 12.49 42.12
C SER A 177 -1.05 13.92 42.59
N ILE A 178 -1.29 14.91 41.72
CA ILE A 178 -1.02 16.33 42.05
C ILE A 178 -1.96 16.83 43.17
N ALA A 179 -3.26 16.53 43.08
CA ALA A 179 -4.25 16.94 44.07
C ALA A 179 -3.90 16.38 45.45
N TYR A 180 -3.54 15.09 45.52
CA TYR A 180 -3.13 14.49 46.78
C TYR A 180 -1.81 15.11 47.32
N SER A 181 -0.86 15.39 46.43
CA SER A 181 0.41 15.99 46.83
C SER A 181 0.21 17.43 47.34
N VAL A 182 -0.70 18.19 46.72
CA VAL A 182 -1.08 19.53 47.23
C VAL A 182 -1.75 19.41 48.61
N TYR A 183 -2.67 18.48 48.79
CA TYR A 183 -3.27 18.19 50.09
C TYR A 183 -2.20 17.83 51.15
N SER A 184 -1.28 16.91 50.82
CA SER A 184 -0.17 16.54 51.71
C SER A 184 0.76 17.73 52.02
N THR A 185 1.01 18.60 51.05
CA THR A 185 1.75 19.84 51.26
C THR A 185 1.07 20.73 52.32
N VAL A 186 -0.23 20.89 52.23
CA VAL A 186 -1.01 21.67 53.24
C VAL A 186 -0.86 21.03 54.65
N LEU A 187 -0.88 19.71 54.75
CA LEU A 187 -0.69 19.00 56.02
C LEU A 187 0.73 19.20 56.57
N ILE A 188 1.75 19.18 55.73
CA ILE A 188 3.15 19.50 56.11
C ILE A 188 3.25 20.91 56.69
N PHE A 189 2.58 21.89 56.09
CA PHE A 189 2.51 23.26 56.64
C PHE A 189 1.78 23.35 57.98
N LYS A 190 0.85 22.40 58.25
CA LYS A 190 0.16 22.30 59.54
C LYS A 190 0.95 21.47 60.59
N GLY A 191 2.19 21.05 60.27
CA GLY A 191 3.06 20.33 61.21
C GLY A 191 3.11 18.81 61.08
N GLN A 192 2.38 18.22 60.14
CA GLN A 192 2.41 16.77 59.87
C GLN A 192 3.59 16.41 58.99
N HIS A 193 4.82 16.44 59.52
CA HIS A 193 6.04 16.25 58.73
C HIS A 193 6.25 14.89 58.13
N HIS A 194 5.58 13.84 58.69
CA HIS A 194 5.65 12.47 58.14
C HIS A 194 5.09 12.38 56.73
N MET A 195 4.20 13.28 56.33
CA MET A 195 3.67 13.36 54.94
C MET A 195 4.74 13.70 53.89
N MET A 196 5.93 14.14 54.29
CA MET A 196 7.04 14.36 53.37
C MET A 196 7.48 13.09 52.64
N HIS A 197 7.46 11.95 53.31
CA HIS A 197 7.93 10.65 52.77
C HIS A 197 6.77 9.77 52.23
N GLU A 198 5.56 9.95 52.75
CA GLU A 198 4.42 9.08 52.40
C GLU A 198 3.38 9.73 51.48
N GLY A 199 3.37 11.07 51.38
CA GLY A 199 2.26 11.79 50.77
C GLY A 199 2.59 12.62 49.52
N LEU A 200 3.84 12.74 49.12
CA LEU A 200 4.20 13.56 47.95
C LEU A 200 4.40 12.67 46.71
N TYR A 201 3.68 12.94 45.63
CA TYR A 201 3.73 12.25 44.33
C TYR A 201 3.92 13.22 43.17
N PHE A 202 4.49 14.42 43.41
CA PHE A 202 4.80 15.40 42.37
C PHE A 202 5.79 14.83 41.36
N GLU A 203 6.81 14.10 41.84
CA GLU A 203 7.79 13.45 40.97
C GLU A 203 7.16 12.39 40.08
N SER A 204 6.20 11.61 40.63
CA SER A 204 5.48 10.58 39.85
C SER A 204 4.71 11.22 38.70
N ALA A 205 3.96 12.30 38.94
CA ALA A 205 3.27 13.05 37.90
C ALA A 205 4.24 13.60 36.85
N GLY A 206 5.34 14.22 37.28
CA GLY A 206 6.33 14.82 36.37
C GLY A 206 7.05 13.77 35.51
N VAL A 207 7.45 12.65 36.10
CA VAL A 207 8.15 11.56 35.39
C VAL A 207 7.20 10.85 34.42
N ILE A 208 5.93 10.57 34.83
CA ILE A 208 4.93 9.98 33.94
C ILE A 208 4.74 10.84 32.70
N ILE A 209 4.49 12.14 32.84
CA ILE A 209 4.32 13.07 31.72
C ILE A 209 5.54 13.04 30.81
N THR A 210 6.73 13.11 31.37
CA THR A 210 7.99 13.16 30.61
C THR A 210 8.23 11.85 29.84
N LEU A 211 8.04 10.69 30.47
CA LEU A 211 8.19 9.37 29.82
C LEU A 211 7.14 9.16 28.71
N VAL A 212 5.91 9.59 28.93
CA VAL A 212 4.88 9.53 27.89
C VAL A 212 5.22 10.47 26.72
N MET A 213 5.74 11.65 26.99
CA MET A 213 6.21 12.58 25.94
C MET A 213 7.40 11.98 25.19
N LEU A 214 8.31 11.30 25.85
CA LEU A 214 9.41 10.56 25.24
C LEU A 214 8.87 9.45 24.31
N GLY A 215 7.94 8.64 24.80
CA GLY A 215 7.29 7.60 24.01
C GLY A 215 6.64 8.16 22.74
N LYS A 216 5.84 9.24 22.85
CA LYS A 216 5.21 9.92 21.72
C LYS A 216 6.21 10.58 20.76
N TYR A 217 7.33 11.08 21.25
CA TYR A 217 8.39 11.61 20.39
C TYR A 217 9.08 10.51 19.59
N LEU A 218 9.45 9.39 20.24
CA LEU A 218 10.06 8.24 19.58
C LEU A 218 9.11 7.64 18.53
N GLU A 219 7.83 7.52 18.86
CA GLU A 219 6.76 7.09 17.95
C GLU A 219 6.72 7.97 16.69
N GLN A 220 6.63 9.31 16.86
CA GLN A 220 6.52 10.23 15.74
C GLN A 220 7.79 10.23 14.86
N ARG A 221 8.96 10.18 15.49
CA ARG A 221 10.24 10.09 14.77
C ARG A 221 10.34 8.81 13.92
N ALA A 222 9.78 7.75 14.40
CA ALA A 222 9.82 6.48 13.69
C ALA A 222 8.76 6.41 12.58
N LYS A 223 7.56 6.95 12.80
CA LYS A 223 6.55 7.14 11.74
C LYS A 223 7.10 7.95 10.56
N SER A 224 7.87 9.00 10.83
CA SER A 224 8.47 9.82 9.75
C SER A 224 9.41 9.04 8.85
N ARG A 225 10.10 8.00 9.38
CA ARG A 225 10.99 7.15 8.59
C ARG A 225 10.28 6.07 7.77
N THR A 226 9.00 5.81 8.04
CA THR A 226 8.22 4.81 7.30
C THR A 226 7.58 5.36 6.03
N GLY A 227 7.39 6.68 5.93
CA GLY A 227 6.87 7.36 4.73
C GLY A 227 7.88 7.56 3.58
N ASP A 228 9.14 7.14 3.76
CA ASP A 228 10.22 7.39 2.80
C ASP A 228 10.01 6.73 1.41
N ALA A 229 9.19 5.66 1.31
CA ALA A 229 8.97 4.96 0.05
C ALA A 229 8.15 5.80 -0.95
N ILE A 230 7.07 6.44 -0.48
CA ILE A 230 6.26 7.35 -1.32
C ILE A 230 7.08 8.59 -1.71
N ALA A 231 7.79 9.17 -0.74
CA ALA A 231 8.63 10.34 -1.01
C ALA A 231 9.71 10.03 -2.08
N LYS A 232 10.24 8.80 -2.09
CA LYS A 232 11.15 8.35 -3.14
C LYS A 232 10.47 8.23 -4.50
N LEU A 233 9.26 7.68 -4.59
CA LEU A 233 8.51 7.59 -5.84
C LEU A 233 8.18 8.99 -6.39
N ILE A 234 7.70 9.90 -5.55
CA ILE A 234 7.42 11.29 -5.94
C ILE A 234 8.69 12.01 -6.41
N GLY A 235 9.84 11.73 -5.79
CA GLY A 235 11.14 12.29 -6.16
C GLY A 235 11.75 11.70 -7.45
N LEU A 236 11.07 10.77 -8.14
CA LEU A 236 11.54 10.25 -9.44
C LEU A 236 11.24 11.22 -10.58
N ALA A 237 10.12 11.95 -10.55
CA ALA A 237 9.83 12.96 -11.56
C ALA A 237 10.75 14.19 -11.37
N PRO A 238 11.38 14.71 -12.44
CA PRO A 238 12.11 15.96 -12.38
C PRO A 238 11.18 17.14 -12.15
N ASP A 239 11.72 18.30 -11.79
CA ASP A 239 10.93 19.51 -11.57
C ASP A 239 10.70 20.30 -12.89
N THR A 240 11.60 20.14 -13.87
CA THR A 240 11.56 20.85 -15.14
C THR A 240 11.72 19.92 -16.34
N ALA A 241 11.18 20.32 -17.48
CA ALA A 241 11.26 19.62 -18.76
C ALA A 241 11.78 20.56 -19.85
N CYS A 242 12.49 20.00 -20.85
CA CYS A 242 12.98 20.73 -22.02
C CYS A 242 12.00 20.57 -23.18
N VAL A 243 11.10 21.54 -23.38
CA VAL A 243 10.11 21.55 -24.46
C VAL A 243 10.77 22.08 -25.73
N VAL A 244 10.55 21.39 -26.86
CA VAL A 244 11.00 21.76 -28.18
C VAL A 244 9.87 22.43 -28.94
N ALA A 245 10.01 23.73 -29.25
CA ALA A 245 9.00 24.45 -30.01
C ALA A 245 9.06 24.10 -31.51
N LYS A 246 8.02 24.46 -32.26
CA LYS A 246 7.94 24.18 -33.73
C LYS A 246 9.06 24.78 -34.56
N ASP A 247 9.72 25.82 -34.04
CA ASP A 247 10.88 26.50 -34.66
C ASP A 247 12.23 25.84 -34.33
N GLY A 248 12.19 24.74 -33.54
CA GLY A 248 13.38 24.02 -33.07
C GLY A 248 14.02 24.64 -31.82
N SER A 249 13.48 25.74 -31.28
CA SER A 249 13.99 26.34 -30.05
C SER A 249 13.63 25.49 -28.81
N GLU A 250 14.57 25.43 -27.86
CA GLU A 250 14.39 24.70 -26.61
C GLU A 250 14.06 25.67 -25.49
N LYS A 251 13.02 25.33 -24.70
CA LYS A 251 12.62 26.10 -23.54
C LYS A 251 12.47 25.17 -22.34
N GLN A 252 13.09 25.55 -21.22
CA GLN A 252 12.81 24.86 -19.94
C GLN A 252 11.52 25.38 -19.33
N VAL A 253 10.60 24.46 -19.00
CA VAL A 253 9.30 24.74 -18.37
C VAL A 253 9.14 23.87 -17.12
N ASP A 254 8.30 24.29 -16.20
CA ASP A 254 7.91 23.46 -15.05
C ASP A 254 7.08 22.26 -15.54
N VAL A 255 7.31 21.07 -14.98
CA VAL A 255 6.58 19.85 -15.36
C VAL A 255 5.08 19.98 -15.09
N ASP A 256 4.68 20.77 -14.09
CA ASP A 256 3.27 21.05 -13.77
C ASP A 256 2.58 21.91 -14.88
N GLU A 257 3.33 22.57 -15.77
CA GLU A 257 2.80 23.40 -16.86
C GLU A 257 2.70 22.65 -18.20
N LEU A 258 3.21 21.41 -18.27
CA LEU A 258 3.18 20.61 -19.50
C LEU A 258 1.75 20.24 -19.90
N VAL A 259 1.51 20.26 -21.23
CA VAL A 259 0.24 19.82 -21.82
C VAL A 259 0.44 18.63 -22.77
N VAL A 260 -0.62 17.86 -22.95
CA VAL A 260 -0.60 16.71 -23.88
C VAL A 260 -0.34 17.18 -25.30
N GLY A 261 0.59 16.51 -26.00
CA GLY A 261 0.96 16.80 -27.37
C GLY A 261 2.23 17.65 -27.53
N GLU A 262 2.82 18.16 -26.46
CA GLU A 262 4.11 18.85 -26.51
C GLU A 262 5.26 17.88 -26.80
N ILE A 263 6.29 18.39 -27.47
CA ILE A 263 7.50 17.63 -27.78
C ILE A 263 8.57 17.96 -26.75
N ILE A 264 9.07 16.93 -26.09
CA ILE A 264 10.10 17.05 -25.05
C ILE A 264 11.37 16.38 -25.52
N ARG A 265 12.53 17.01 -25.28
CA ARG A 265 13.86 16.43 -25.48
C ARG A 265 14.41 15.93 -24.15
N VAL A 266 14.98 14.71 -24.17
CA VAL A 266 15.67 14.10 -23.05
C VAL A 266 17.08 13.72 -23.44
N ARG A 267 18.07 14.18 -22.67
CA ARG A 267 19.48 13.93 -22.89
C ARG A 267 19.97 12.76 -22.02
N PRO A 268 21.13 12.16 -22.35
CA PRO A 268 21.73 11.12 -21.51
C PRO A 268 21.91 11.58 -20.06
N GLY A 269 21.52 10.74 -19.10
CA GLY A 269 21.55 11.01 -17.68
C GLY A 269 20.35 11.80 -17.15
N GLU A 270 19.48 12.34 -18.00
CA GLU A 270 18.27 13.04 -17.58
C GLU A 270 17.13 12.06 -17.28
N ARG A 271 16.22 12.48 -16.40
CA ARG A 271 14.98 11.77 -16.13
C ARG A 271 13.88 12.21 -17.09
N ILE A 272 13.06 11.26 -17.51
CA ILE A 272 11.88 11.50 -18.34
C ILE A 272 10.82 12.19 -17.48
N PRO A 273 10.35 13.41 -17.87
CA PRO A 273 9.42 14.19 -17.05
C PRO A 273 8.02 13.59 -16.92
N VAL A 274 7.42 13.17 -18.03
CA VAL A 274 6.03 12.66 -18.15
C VAL A 274 5.98 11.55 -19.20
N ASP A 275 4.86 10.82 -19.23
CA ASP A 275 4.69 9.70 -20.17
C ASP A 275 4.46 10.19 -21.60
N GLY A 276 4.99 9.45 -22.58
CA GLY A 276 4.84 9.78 -23.99
C GLY A 276 5.36 8.73 -24.95
N GLU A 277 5.45 9.07 -26.23
CA GLU A 277 5.89 8.21 -27.31
C GLU A 277 7.06 8.84 -28.05
N ILE A 278 8.13 8.09 -28.28
CA ILE A 278 9.33 8.54 -28.98
C ILE A 278 8.97 8.86 -30.43
N ILE A 279 9.39 10.07 -30.89
CA ILE A 279 9.19 10.51 -32.25
C ILE A 279 10.50 10.38 -33.04
N ASP A 280 11.63 10.70 -32.40
CA ASP A 280 12.95 10.75 -33.07
C ASP A 280 14.05 10.39 -32.07
N GLY A 281 15.06 9.67 -32.57
CA GLY A 281 16.18 9.20 -31.77
C GLY A 281 16.02 7.79 -31.26
N THR A 282 17.13 7.16 -30.82
CA THR A 282 17.16 5.85 -30.15
C THR A 282 17.84 6.03 -28.81
N THR A 283 17.40 5.27 -27.83
CA THR A 283 17.86 5.42 -26.45
C THR A 283 17.82 4.08 -25.71
N SER A 284 18.59 3.98 -24.63
CA SER A 284 18.45 2.94 -23.61
C SER A 284 17.97 3.56 -22.32
N VAL A 285 16.83 3.11 -21.80
CA VAL A 285 16.13 3.69 -20.64
C VAL A 285 16.19 2.75 -19.45
N ASP A 286 16.65 3.27 -18.31
CA ASP A 286 16.56 2.56 -17.04
C ASP A 286 15.18 2.80 -16.38
N GLU A 287 14.35 1.79 -16.42
CA GLU A 287 13.03 1.74 -15.79
C GLU A 287 13.05 1.04 -14.43
N SER A 288 14.22 0.70 -13.88
CA SER A 288 14.40 -0.11 -12.68
C SER A 288 13.69 0.43 -11.43
N MET A 289 13.54 1.74 -11.33
CA MET A 289 12.84 2.38 -10.20
C MET A 289 11.33 2.18 -10.24
N LEU A 290 10.77 1.88 -11.41
CA LEU A 290 9.35 1.64 -11.64
C LEU A 290 9.07 0.14 -11.80
N SER A 291 9.79 -0.51 -12.71
CA SER A 291 9.66 -1.95 -12.99
C SER A 291 10.42 -2.81 -12.00
N GLY A 292 11.49 -2.30 -11.39
CA GLY A 292 12.42 -3.06 -10.53
C GLY A 292 13.37 -3.98 -11.31
N GLU A 293 13.43 -3.89 -12.64
CA GLU A 293 14.38 -4.60 -13.49
C GLU A 293 15.66 -3.78 -13.62
N SER A 294 16.81 -4.42 -13.41
CA SER A 294 18.10 -3.71 -13.42
C SER A 294 18.72 -3.57 -14.82
N ILE A 295 18.11 -4.17 -15.85
CA ILE A 295 18.61 -4.13 -17.22
C ILE A 295 17.91 -2.98 -17.95
N PRO A 296 18.64 -2.01 -18.51
CA PRO A 296 18.06 -0.95 -19.32
C PRO A 296 17.35 -1.52 -20.56
N VAL A 297 16.27 -0.90 -20.96
CA VAL A 297 15.46 -1.28 -22.12
C VAL A 297 15.78 -0.36 -23.30
N ASP A 298 16.13 -0.93 -24.44
CA ASP A 298 16.35 -0.17 -25.66
C ASP A 298 15.00 0.28 -26.25
N LYS A 299 14.92 1.55 -26.63
CA LYS A 299 13.73 2.21 -27.15
C LYS A 299 14.02 2.91 -28.46
N GLN A 300 13.07 2.86 -29.40
CA GLN A 300 13.14 3.43 -30.73
C GLN A 300 11.87 4.26 -31.04
N PRO A 301 11.81 5.01 -32.13
CA PRO A 301 10.63 5.76 -32.53
C PRO A 301 9.38 4.84 -32.60
N GLY A 302 8.28 5.30 -31.96
CA GLY A 302 7.05 4.55 -31.78
C GLY A 302 6.92 3.83 -30.42
N ASP A 303 8.02 3.70 -29.65
CA ASP A 303 7.97 3.10 -28.33
C ASP A 303 7.49 4.09 -27.27
N GLU A 304 6.77 3.57 -26.26
CA GLU A 304 6.34 4.37 -25.13
C GLU A 304 7.46 4.55 -24.10
N VAL A 305 7.52 5.74 -23.49
CA VAL A 305 8.40 6.09 -22.36
C VAL A 305 7.58 6.51 -21.16
N ILE A 306 8.04 6.13 -19.98
CA ILE A 306 7.34 6.36 -18.71
C ILE A 306 8.07 7.44 -17.90
N GLY A 307 7.32 8.41 -17.39
CA GLY A 307 7.83 9.47 -16.52
C GLY A 307 8.49 8.92 -15.26
N GLY A 308 9.65 9.50 -14.88
CA GLY A 308 10.46 9.04 -13.75
C GLY A 308 11.59 8.08 -14.12
N SER A 309 11.57 7.45 -15.31
CA SER A 309 12.66 6.62 -15.84
C SER A 309 13.88 7.48 -16.19
N VAL A 310 15.07 6.87 -16.29
CA VAL A 310 16.34 7.57 -16.57
C VAL A 310 16.84 7.19 -17.95
N ASN A 311 17.09 8.19 -18.78
CA ASN A 311 17.79 8.00 -20.05
C ASN A 311 19.26 7.69 -19.81
N ILE A 312 19.75 6.52 -20.24
CA ILE A 312 21.15 6.09 -20.06
C ILE A 312 22.02 6.56 -21.21
N SER A 313 21.56 6.37 -22.46
CA SER A 313 22.35 6.63 -23.66
C SER A 313 21.50 7.24 -24.78
N GLY A 314 22.13 7.97 -25.68
CA GLY A 314 21.42 8.64 -26.78
C GLY A 314 20.61 9.86 -26.31
N SER A 315 20.26 10.72 -27.27
CA SER A 315 19.31 11.82 -27.04
C SER A 315 18.11 11.58 -27.94
N PHE A 316 16.92 11.71 -27.37
CA PHE A 316 15.67 11.46 -28.08
C PHE A 316 14.66 12.57 -27.85
N THR A 317 13.72 12.72 -28.76
CA THR A 317 12.53 13.54 -28.57
C THR A 317 11.29 12.67 -28.57
N TYR A 318 10.35 13.01 -27.69
CA TYR A 318 9.10 12.29 -27.57
C TYR A 318 7.92 13.25 -27.42
N LYS A 319 6.74 12.78 -27.81
CA LYS A 319 5.49 13.52 -27.70
C LYS A 319 4.77 13.10 -26.42
N THR A 320 4.38 14.08 -25.62
CA THR A 320 3.65 13.81 -24.37
C THR A 320 2.28 13.20 -24.65
N ARG A 321 1.97 12.09 -23.98
CA ARG A 321 0.65 11.42 -24.03
C ARG A 321 -0.14 11.61 -22.75
N ARG A 322 0.52 11.61 -21.58
CA ARG A 322 -0.08 11.82 -20.27
C ARG A 322 0.72 12.82 -19.46
N VAL A 323 0.03 13.72 -18.75
CA VAL A 323 0.66 14.78 -17.94
C VAL A 323 -0.01 14.88 -16.57
N GLY A 324 0.68 15.44 -15.59
CA GLY A 324 0.15 15.69 -14.26
C GLY A 324 -0.31 14.42 -13.52
N ASP A 325 -1.56 14.42 -13.07
CA ASP A 325 -2.12 13.30 -12.29
C ASP A 325 -2.43 12.04 -13.12
N ASP A 326 -2.43 12.14 -14.46
CA ASP A 326 -2.74 11.03 -15.36
C ASP A 326 -1.51 10.19 -15.74
N THR A 327 -0.31 10.58 -15.31
CA THR A 327 0.90 9.80 -15.54
C THR A 327 0.89 8.48 -14.77
N VAL A 328 1.54 7.45 -15.32
CA VAL A 328 1.70 6.13 -14.68
C VAL A 328 2.31 6.27 -13.28
N LEU A 329 3.33 7.10 -13.14
CA LEU A 329 3.96 7.37 -11.84
C LEU A 329 2.98 7.99 -10.85
N SER A 330 2.17 8.98 -11.26
CA SER A 330 1.14 9.57 -10.40
C SER A 330 0.07 8.56 -10.00
N GLY A 331 -0.33 7.67 -10.92
CA GLY A 331 -1.22 6.55 -10.65
C GLY A 331 -0.66 5.60 -9.58
N MET A 332 0.63 5.24 -9.67
CA MET A 332 1.32 4.40 -8.67
C MET A 332 1.39 5.08 -7.29
N VAL A 333 1.74 6.37 -7.25
CA VAL A 333 1.76 7.16 -6.00
C VAL A 333 0.37 7.17 -5.38
N ARG A 334 -0.67 7.43 -6.17
CA ARG A 334 -2.07 7.46 -5.72
C ARG A 334 -2.53 6.11 -5.16
N MET A 335 -2.19 5.00 -5.84
CA MET A 335 -2.47 3.66 -5.31
C MET A 335 -1.84 3.43 -3.94
N VAL A 336 -0.56 3.77 -3.76
CA VAL A 336 0.13 3.61 -2.47
C VAL A 336 -0.46 4.53 -1.40
N GLU A 337 -0.86 5.75 -1.74
CA GLU A 337 -1.53 6.67 -0.81
C GLU A 337 -2.92 6.18 -0.39
N GLN A 338 -3.75 5.75 -1.32
CA GLN A 338 -5.07 5.17 -1.05
C GLN A 338 -4.96 3.91 -0.20
N ALA A 339 -3.99 3.08 -0.54
CA ALA A 339 -3.69 1.87 0.20
C ALA A 339 -3.31 2.15 1.66
N GLN A 340 -2.49 3.17 1.90
CA GLN A 340 -2.17 3.63 3.26
C GLN A 340 -3.38 4.25 3.97
N GLY A 341 -4.34 4.77 3.21
CA GLY A 341 -5.60 5.36 3.69
C GLY A 341 -6.64 4.34 4.13
N SER A 342 -6.62 3.16 3.56
CA SER A 342 -7.61 2.12 3.83
C SER A 342 -7.36 1.43 5.17
N LYS A 343 -8.44 1.10 5.88
CA LYS A 343 -8.36 0.29 7.10
C LYS A 343 -8.54 -1.19 6.75
N ALA A 344 -7.54 -1.99 7.04
CA ALA A 344 -7.69 -3.45 7.01
C ALA A 344 -8.72 -3.92 8.07
N PRO A 345 -9.48 -5.00 7.81
CA PRO A 345 -10.45 -5.55 8.76
C PRO A 345 -9.88 -5.80 10.16
N ILE A 346 -8.64 -6.28 10.24
CA ILE A 346 -7.93 -6.51 11.52
C ILE A 346 -7.69 -5.21 12.31
N ALA A 347 -7.55 -4.05 11.63
CA ALA A 347 -7.43 -2.75 12.30
C ALA A 347 -8.77 -2.32 12.94
N GLY A 348 -9.89 -2.59 12.26
CA GLY A 348 -11.23 -2.34 12.80
C GLY A 348 -11.52 -3.14 14.07
N LEU A 349 -11.04 -4.38 14.14
CA LEU A 349 -11.13 -5.20 15.35
C LEU A 349 -10.31 -4.60 16.52
N ALA A 350 -9.08 -4.15 16.25
CA ALA A 350 -8.24 -3.51 17.25
C ALA A 350 -8.86 -2.21 17.80
N ASP A 351 -9.49 -1.40 16.94
CA ASP A 351 -10.20 -0.18 17.34
C ASP A 351 -11.40 -0.49 18.22
N LYS A 352 -12.19 -1.52 17.90
CA LYS A 352 -13.33 -1.98 18.70
C LYS A 352 -12.90 -2.44 20.10
N ILE A 353 -11.84 -3.23 20.17
CA ILE A 353 -11.26 -3.68 21.45
C ILE A 353 -10.77 -2.48 22.27
N SER A 354 -10.08 -1.52 21.68
CA SER A 354 -9.63 -0.29 22.35
C SER A 354 -10.76 0.51 22.96
N GLY A 355 -11.91 0.59 22.28
CA GLY A 355 -13.08 1.32 22.74
C GLY A 355 -13.71 0.76 24.02
N ILE A 356 -13.58 -0.55 24.23
CA ILE A 356 -14.07 -1.25 25.45
C ILE A 356 -12.99 -1.24 26.55
N PHE A 357 -11.74 -1.35 26.15
CA PHE A 357 -10.61 -1.52 27.06
C PHE A 357 -10.40 -0.32 27.99
N VAL A 358 -10.48 0.91 27.48
CA VAL A 358 -10.23 2.13 28.27
C VAL A 358 -11.25 2.31 29.41
N PRO A 359 -12.57 2.21 29.19
CA PRO A 359 -13.55 2.23 30.29
C PRO A 359 -13.36 1.07 31.28
N ALA A 360 -13.10 -0.15 30.80
CA ALA A 360 -12.89 -1.31 31.64
C ALA A 360 -11.70 -1.15 32.59
N VAL A 361 -10.60 -0.63 32.08
CA VAL A 361 -9.42 -0.32 32.90
C VAL A 361 -9.70 0.76 33.93
N GLY A 362 -10.44 1.81 33.57
CA GLY A 362 -10.87 2.82 34.52
C GLY A 362 -11.66 2.22 35.71
N ALA A 363 -12.56 1.28 35.42
CA ALA A 363 -13.30 0.55 36.41
C ALA A 363 -12.40 -0.36 37.29
N ILE A 364 -11.45 -1.10 36.64
CA ILE A 364 -10.50 -1.97 37.38
C ILE A 364 -9.63 -1.09 38.30
N ALA A 365 -9.13 0.05 37.85
CA ALA A 365 -8.33 0.94 38.68
C ALA A 365 -9.08 1.43 39.90
N LEU A 366 -10.37 1.83 39.73
CA LEU A 366 -11.22 2.30 40.82
C LEU A 366 -11.51 1.15 41.79
N VAL A 367 -11.96 0.00 41.29
CA VAL A 367 -12.28 -1.17 42.11
C VAL A 367 -11.05 -1.63 42.90
N SER A 368 -9.87 -1.71 42.26
CA SER A 368 -8.63 -2.08 42.98
C SER A 368 -8.29 -1.12 44.10
N ALA A 369 -8.40 0.21 43.85
CA ALA A 369 -8.18 1.20 44.90
C ALA A 369 -9.15 1.07 46.05
N VAL A 370 -10.44 0.84 45.78
CA VAL A 370 -11.47 0.64 46.82
C VAL A 370 -11.21 -0.64 47.63
N ILE A 371 -10.85 -1.76 46.99
CA ILE A 371 -10.50 -3.01 47.66
C ILE A 371 -9.38 -2.79 48.69
N TRP A 372 -8.31 -2.11 48.28
CA TRP A 372 -7.19 -1.86 49.17
C TRP A 372 -7.50 -0.88 50.31
N LEU A 373 -8.38 0.11 50.08
CA LEU A 373 -8.91 0.95 51.16
C LEU A 373 -9.70 0.14 52.16
N LEU A 374 -10.59 -0.75 51.68
CA LEU A 374 -11.39 -1.64 52.55
C LEU A 374 -10.51 -2.68 53.28
N ALA A 375 -9.37 -3.06 52.71
CA ALA A 375 -8.37 -3.91 53.35
C ALA A 375 -7.52 -3.14 54.40
N GLY A 376 -7.85 -1.86 54.69
CA GLY A 376 -7.18 -1.09 55.75
C GLY A 376 -5.89 -0.40 55.32
N GLN A 377 -5.57 -0.36 54.04
CA GLN A 377 -4.39 0.34 53.54
C GLN A 377 -4.62 1.86 53.50
N SER A 378 -3.52 2.61 53.56
CA SER A 378 -3.58 4.10 53.48
C SER A 378 -4.11 4.57 52.14
N PHE A 379 -4.74 5.75 52.12
CA PHE A 379 -5.20 6.40 50.87
C PHE A 379 -4.07 6.61 49.87
N GLY A 380 -2.84 6.88 50.34
CA GLY A 380 -1.62 7.01 49.47
C GLY A 380 -1.31 5.73 48.71
N ILE A 381 -1.41 4.56 49.36
CA ILE A 381 -1.21 3.24 48.71
C ILE A 381 -2.32 2.98 47.69
N ALA A 382 -3.58 3.20 48.05
CA ALA A 382 -4.70 3.03 47.14
C ALA A 382 -4.60 3.96 45.90
N LEU A 383 -4.18 5.20 46.09
CA LEU A 383 -3.93 6.15 45.03
C LEU A 383 -2.78 5.69 44.11
N LYS A 384 -1.68 5.20 44.69
CA LYS A 384 -0.56 4.66 43.93
C LYS A 384 -0.97 3.48 43.05
N ILE A 385 -1.81 2.57 43.56
CA ILE A 385 -2.38 1.45 42.82
C ILE A 385 -3.28 1.98 41.69
N PHE A 386 -4.20 2.89 42.00
CA PHE A 386 -5.08 3.54 41.03
C PHE A 386 -4.30 4.12 39.84
N VAL A 387 -3.30 4.95 40.15
CA VAL A 387 -2.46 5.60 39.12
C VAL A 387 -1.66 4.59 38.34
N SER A 388 -1.06 3.57 39.01
CA SER A 388 -0.28 2.52 38.36
C SER A 388 -1.13 1.74 37.35
N VAL A 389 -2.36 1.35 37.71
CA VAL A 389 -3.29 0.65 36.80
C VAL A 389 -3.66 1.51 35.61
N LEU A 390 -3.99 2.81 35.81
CA LEU A 390 -4.33 3.72 34.72
C LEU A 390 -3.16 3.91 33.75
N VAL A 391 -1.95 3.99 34.25
CA VAL A 391 -0.76 4.23 33.43
C VAL A 391 -0.34 2.99 32.66
N ILE A 392 -0.21 1.82 33.34
CA ILE A 392 0.24 0.59 32.66
C ILE A 392 -0.72 0.10 31.59
N ALA A 393 -2.01 0.36 31.76
CA ALA A 393 -3.04 -0.10 30.85
C ALA A 393 -3.24 0.76 29.62
N CYS A 394 -2.41 1.77 29.39
CA CYS A 394 -2.50 2.57 28.16
C CYS A 394 -2.24 1.72 26.91
N PRO A 395 -3.19 1.57 25.98
CA PRO A 395 -3.01 0.78 24.76
C PRO A 395 -2.28 1.57 23.67
N CYS A 396 -1.19 2.28 24.02
CA CYS A 396 -0.47 3.17 23.10
C CYS A 396 0.06 2.44 21.86
N ALA A 397 0.60 1.23 22.05
CA ALA A 397 1.16 0.40 20.99
C ALA A 397 0.09 -0.18 20.05
N LEU A 398 -1.14 -0.40 20.54
CA LEU A 398 -2.22 -1.04 19.79
C LEU A 398 -2.65 -0.20 18.57
N GLY A 399 -2.78 1.12 18.75
CA GLY A 399 -3.14 2.03 17.66
C GLY A 399 -2.09 2.12 16.53
N LEU A 400 -0.85 1.62 16.79
CA LEU A 400 0.26 1.63 15.85
C LEU A 400 0.53 0.26 15.22
N ALA A 401 0.12 -0.81 15.87
CA ALA A 401 0.47 -2.18 15.54
C ALA A 401 0.14 -2.53 14.08
N THR A 402 -1.07 -2.20 13.63
CA THR A 402 -1.55 -2.51 12.28
C THR A 402 -1.13 -1.47 11.24
N PRO A 403 -1.38 -0.15 11.43
CA PRO A 403 -1.07 0.83 10.37
C PRO A 403 0.41 0.89 10.02
N THR A 404 1.29 0.76 11.02
CA THR A 404 2.74 0.81 10.76
C THR A 404 3.23 -0.40 9.97
N ALA A 405 2.74 -1.60 10.29
CA ALA A 405 3.12 -2.81 9.56
C ALA A 405 2.60 -2.79 8.12
N ILE A 406 1.35 -2.35 7.90
CA ILE A 406 0.77 -2.17 6.57
C ILE A 406 1.61 -1.18 5.76
N MET A 407 1.89 0.00 6.31
CA MET A 407 2.66 1.04 5.62
C MET A 407 4.07 0.55 5.23
N VAL A 408 4.77 -0.16 6.12
CA VAL A 408 6.10 -0.72 5.83
C VAL A 408 6.01 -1.85 4.80
N GLY A 409 5.01 -2.73 4.92
CA GLY A 409 4.76 -3.84 3.99
C GLY A 409 4.47 -3.34 2.57
N MET A 410 3.54 -2.40 2.44
CA MET A 410 3.20 -1.79 1.14
C MET A 410 4.37 -1.01 0.55
N GLY A 411 5.10 -0.24 1.37
CA GLY A 411 6.31 0.44 0.93
C GLY A 411 7.40 -0.54 0.46
N ARG A 412 7.48 -1.74 1.07
CA ARG A 412 8.37 -2.81 0.60
C ARG A 412 7.86 -3.39 -0.72
N GLY A 413 6.54 -3.64 -0.84
CA GLY A 413 5.90 -4.09 -2.08
C GLY A 413 6.19 -3.12 -3.23
N ALA A 414 5.92 -1.84 -3.04
CA ALA A 414 6.18 -0.80 -4.05
C ALA A 414 7.65 -0.79 -4.52
N SER A 415 8.61 -0.97 -3.58
CA SER A 415 10.04 -1.08 -3.94
C SER A 415 10.41 -2.33 -4.76
N LEU A 416 9.49 -3.28 -4.88
CA LEU A 416 9.63 -4.53 -5.66
C LEU A 416 8.75 -4.52 -6.92
N GLY A 417 8.08 -3.41 -7.21
CA GLY A 417 7.12 -3.31 -8.31
C GLY A 417 5.76 -3.96 -7.99
N ILE A 418 5.45 -4.20 -6.72
CA ILE A 418 4.17 -4.79 -6.27
C ILE A 418 3.34 -3.67 -5.62
N PHE A 419 2.29 -3.23 -6.28
CA PHE A 419 1.40 -2.18 -5.79
C PHE A 419 0.10 -2.79 -5.28
N ILE A 420 -0.20 -2.58 -4.00
CA ILE A 420 -1.39 -3.13 -3.32
C ILE A 420 -2.36 -1.98 -3.08
N LYS A 421 -3.61 -2.09 -3.54
CA LYS A 421 -4.61 -1.02 -3.55
C LYS A 421 -5.13 -0.65 -2.16
N ASN A 422 -5.22 -1.62 -1.26
CA ASN A 422 -5.76 -1.38 0.07
C ASN A 422 -5.31 -2.44 1.10
N GLY A 423 -5.54 -2.16 2.40
CA GLY A 423 -5.18 -3.08 3.47
C GLY A 423 -6.04 -4.35 3.52
N GLU A 424 -7.22 -4.33 2.93
CA GLU A 424 -8.11 -5.48 2.81
C GLU A 424 -7.56 -6.47 1.78
N ALA A 425 -7.14 -5.99 0.61
CA ALA A 425 -6.45 -6.79 -0.40
C ALA A 425 -5.20 -7.49 0.18
N LEU A 426 -4.42 -6.76 1.00
CA LEU A 426 -3.27 -7.35 1.68
C LEU A 426 -3.69 -8.43 2.69
N GLU A 427 -4.82 -8.29 3.38
CA GLU A 427 -5.33 -9.30 4.30
C GLU A 427 -5.92 -10.51 3.55
N HIS A 428 -6.63 -10.31 2.43
CA HIS A 428 -7.20 -11.38 1.63
C HIS A 428 -6.12 -12.17 0.88
N ALA A 429 -5.14 -11.50 0.30
CA ALA A 429 -4.05 -12.15 -0.45
C ALA A 429 -3.28 -13.19 0.38
N CYS A 430 -3.18 -13.02 1.71
CA CYS A 430 -2.50 -14.02 2.55
C CYS A 430 -3.29 -15.33 2.70
N LYS A 431 -4.60 -15.32 2.45
CA LYS A 431 -5.54 -16.43 2.64
C LYS A 431 -5.85 -17.18 1.35
N ILE A 432 -5.40 -16.67 0.20
CA ILE A 432 -5.63 -17.28 -1.11
C ILE A 432 -5.11 -18.71 -1.12
N ASP A 433 -5.95 -19.62 -1.58
CA ASP A 433 -5.67 -21.05 -1.77
C ASP A 433 -5.77 -21.46 -3.25
N THR A 434 -6.47 -20.70 -4.09
CA THR A 434 -6.70 -20.99 -5.50
C THR A 434 -6.40 -19.76 -6.36
N ILE A 435 -5.66 -19.95 -7.46
CA ILE A 435 -5.32 -18.90 -8.42
C ILE A 435 -5.80 -19.30 -9.81
N ILE A 436 -6.56 -18.42 -10.44
CA ILE A 436 -6.93 -18.53 -11.85
C ILE A 436 -6.00 -17.61 -12.65
N LEU A 437 -5.32 -18.18 -13.62
CA LEU A 437 -4.46 -17.47 -14.57
C LEU A 437 -5.17 -17.36 -15.92
N ASP A 438 -5.26 -16.16 -16.48
CA ASP A 438 -5.54 -16.00 -17.89
C ASP A 438 -4.33 -16.46 -18.71
N LYS A 439 -4.52 -16.78 -19.99
CA LYS A 439 -3.42 -17.16 -20.88
C LYS A 439 -2.70 -15.93 -21.44
N THR A 440 -3.45 -15.15 -22.21
CA THR A 440 -2.90 -14.10 -23.08
C THR A 440 -2.38 -12.90 -22.27
N GLY A 441 -1.14 -12.46 -22.55
CA GLY A 441 -0.51 -11.36 -21.80
C GLY A 441 -0.15 -11.68 -20.33
N THR A 442 -0.64 -12.80 -19.80
CA THR A 442 -0.41 -13.27 -18.43
C THR A 442 0.62 -14.38 -18.39
N ILE A 443 0.29 -15.61 -18.83
CA ILE A 443 1.24 -16.73 -18.97
C ILE A 443 2.16 -16.50 -20.17
N THR A 444 1.61 -15.89 -21.22
CA THR A 444 2.28 -15.59 -22.48
C THR A 444 2.63 -14.09 -22.57
N GLU A 445 3.45 -13.72 -23.55
CA GLU A 445 3.90 -12.34 -23.74
C GLU A 445 2.82 -11.42 -24.32
N GLY A 446 1.72 -11.99 -24.85
CA GLY A 446 0.64 -11.25 -25.51
C GLY A 446 1.04 -10.75 -26.90
N ARG A 447 2.14 -11.26 -27.44
CA ARG A 447 2.64 -10.97 -28.78
C ARG A 447 2.76 -12.28 -29.55
N PRO A 448 1.93 -12.52 -30.57
CA PRO A 448 2.07 -13.68 -31.44
C PRO A 448 3.41 -13.60 -32.18
N VAL A 449 4.10 -14.74 -32.26
CA VAL A 449 5.36 -14.91 -33.02
C VAL A 449 5.24 -16.14 -33.93
N VAL A 450 5.96 -16.11 -35.05
CA VAL A 450 6.03 -17.25 -35.92
C VAL A 450 6.97 -18.29 -35.31
N GLU A 451 6.43 -19.47 -34.94
CA GLU A 451 7.22 -20.58 -34.39
C GLU A 451 7.71 -21.55 -35.46
N LYS A 452 6.89 -21.81 -36.48
CA LYS A 452 7.20 -22.81 -37.50
C LYS A 452 6.73 -22.38 -38.88
N VAL A 453 7.57 -22.59 -39.88
CA VAL A 453 7.28 -22.32 -41.29
C VAL A 453 7.41 -23.61 -42.05
N ILE A 454 6.36 -24.01 -42.79
CA ILE A 454 6.30 -25.25 -43.58
C ILE A 454 5.88 -24.86 -45.00
N PRO A 455 6.82 -24.55 -45.90
CA PRO A 455 6.54 -24.25 -47.30
C PRO A 455 6.20 -25.54 -48.06
N HIS A 456 5.35 -25.44 -49.11
CA HIS A 456 4.95 -26.56 -49.95
C HIS A 456 5.09 -26.16 -51.42
N GLY A 457 5.99 -26.83 -52.15
CA GLY A 457 6.18 -26.61 -53.59
C GLY A 457 6.86 -25.29 -53.98
N ILE A 458 7.34 -24.50 -53.02
CA ILE A 458 7.96 -23.18 -53.21
C ILE A 458 9.12 -23.02 -52.22
N ASP A 459 10.09 -22.15 -52.60
CA ASP A 459 11.22 -21.85 -51.71
C ASP A 459 10.76 -21.07 -50.46
N GLU A 460 11.38 -21.29 -49.31
CA GLU A 460 11.01 -20.67 -48.04
C GLU A 460 11.07 -19.13 -48.09
N LYS A 461 12.06 -18.57 -48.76
CA LYS A 461 12.19 -17.11 -48.89
C LYS A 461 11.08 -16.54 -49.75
N GLU A 462 10.74 -17.15 -50.90
CA GLU A 462 9.64 -16.73 -51.75
C GLU A 462 8.30 -16.90 -51.04
N PHE A 463 8.12 -18.00 -50.30
CA PHE A 463 6.94 -18.25 -49.47
C PHE A 463 6.73 -17.10 -48.43
N LEU A 464 7.76 -16.80 -47.64
CA LEU A 464 7.70 -15.73 -46.63
C LEU A 464 7.52 -14.37 -47.24
N HIS A 465 8.13 -14.09 -48.39
CA HIS A 465 7.93 -12.84 -49.13
C HIS A 465 6.48 -12.61 -49.54
N LEU A 466 5.85 -13.64 -50.16
CA LEU A 466 4.48 -13.55 -50.64
C LEU A 466 3.51 -13.48 -49.45
N PHE A 467 3.81 -14.21 -48.38
CA PHE A 467 2.99 -14.17 -47.14
C PHE A 467 3.06 -12.80 -46.48
N ALA A 468 4.26 -12.25 -46.27
CA ALA A 468 4.44 -10.95 -45.65
C ALA A 468 3.85 -9.80 -46.49
N CYS A 469 4.00 -9.85 -47.84
CA CYS A 469 3.34 -8.89 -48.73
C CYS A 469 1.81 -8.98 -48.62
N GLY A 470 1.23 -10.18 -48.55
CA GLY A 470 -0.21 -10.38 -48.42
C GLY A 470 -0.77 -9.85 -47.13
N GLU A 471 -0.02 -9.96 -46.03
CA GLU A 471 -0.43 -9.50 -44.71
C GLU A 471 0.00 -8.04 -44.37
N ALA A 472 0.82 -7.39 -45.21
CA ALA A 472 1.37 -6.05 -44.92
C ALA A 472 0.31 -4.94 -44.76
N SER A 473 -0.92 -5.15 -45.28
CA SER A 473 -2.06 -4.23 -45.13
C SER A 473 -3.07 -4.69 -44.08
N SER A 474 -2.83 -5.82 -43.40
CA SER A 474 -3.71 -6.36 -42.38
C SER A 474 -3.36 -5.78 -41.01
N GLU A 475 -4.36 -5.31 -40.26
CA GLU A 475 -4.21 -4.84 -38.88
C GLU A 475 -4.26 -5.99 -37.84
N HIS A 476 -4.42 -7.22 -38.28
CA HIS A 476 -4.57 -8.36 -37.39
C HIS A 476 -3.25 -8.69 -36.68
N PRO A 477 -3.23 -9.02 -35.37
CA PRO A 477 -2.01 -9.37 -34.63
C PRO A 477 -1.19 -10.52 -35.26
N LEU A 478 -1.87 -11.52 -35.84
CA LEU A 478 -1.19 -12.62 -36.53
C LEU A 478 -0.47 -12.17 -37.82
N ALA A 479 -1.02 -11.20 -38.55
CA ALA A 479 -0.40 -10.60 -39.70
C ALA A 479 0.90 -9.87 -39.33
N ARG A 480 0.85 -9.13 -38.23
CA ARG A 480 2.03 -8.43 -37.69
C ARG A 480 3.14 -9.43 -37.31
N ALA A 481 2.79 -10.56 -36.71
CA ALA A 481 3.77 -11.60 -36.39
C ALA A 481 4.50 -12.11 -37.63
N VAL A 482 3.82 -12.25 -38.76
CA VAL A 482 4.41 -12.69 -40.02
C VAL A 482 5.32 -11.61 -40.64
N THR A 483 4.88 -10.35 -40.65
CA THR A 483 5.67 -9.22 -41.18
C THR A 483 6.90 -8.95 -40.33
N ASP A 484 6.80 -9.05 -39.01
CA ASP A 484 7.94 -8.90 -38.08
C ASP A 484 8.95 -10.04 -38.31
N TYR A 485 8.50 -11.29 -38.44
CA TYR A 485 9.36 -12.43 -38.72
C TYR A 485 10.09 -12.32 -40.08
N ALA A 486 9.38 -11.84 -41.11
CA ALA A 486 9.99 -11.57 -42.41
C ALA A 486 11.08 -10.49 -42.32
N SER A 487 10.83 -9.44 -41.52
CA SER A 487 11.79 -8.37 -41.26
C SER A 487 13.05 -8.87 -40.55
N GLU A 488 12.88 -9.70 -39.50
CA GLU A 488 14.00 -10.35 -38.78
C GLU A 488 14.86 -11.22 -39.70
N LYS A 489 14.22 -11.93 -40.64
CA LYS A 489 14.91 -12.72 -41.67
C LYS A 489 15.47 -11.90 -42.78
N SER A 490 15.33 -10.55 -42.74
CA SER A 490 15.79 -9.61 -43.82
C SER A 490 15.15 -9.94 -45.18
N ILE A 491 13.90 -10.39 -45.17
CA ILE A 491 13.11 -10.66 -46.39
C ILE A 491 12.39 -9.34 -46.76
N PRO A 492 12.64 -8.74 -47.93
CA PRO A 492 11.96 -7.53 -48.34
C PRO A 492 10.50 -7.83 -48.66
N PHE A 493 9.59 -6.99 -48.22
CA PHE A 493 8.16 -7.05 -48.57
C PHE A 493 7.59 -5.65 -48.72
N SER A 494 6.47 -5.52 -49.41
CA SER A 494 5.76 -4.27 -49.65
C SER A 494 4.25 -4.50 -49.57
N ALA A 495 3.49 -3.43 -49.32
CA ALA A 495 2.04 -3.53 -49.32
C ALA A 495 1.49 -4.03 -50.64
N PRO A 496 0.47 -4.91 -50.64
CA PRO A 496 -0.15 -5.43 -51.86
C PRO A 496 -0.88 -4.32 -52.63
N LYS A 497 -1.11 -4.53 -53.93
CA LYS A 497 -1.88 -3.58 -54.74
C LYS A 497 -3.34 -3.51 -54.35
N GLU A 498 -3.92 -4.63 -53.99
CA GLU A 498 -5.29 -4.79 -53.54
C GLU A 498 -5.29 -5.73 -52.33
N PHE A 499 -6.06 -5.39 -51.30
CA PHE A 499 -6.26 -6.20 -50.11
C PHE A 499 -7.72 -6.20 -49.72
N GLU A 500 -8.28 -7.39 -49.52
CA GLU A 500 -9.64 -7.61 -49.03
C GLU A 500 -9.62 -8.47 -47.77
N ALA A 501 -10.05 -7.92 -46.64
CA ALA A 501 -10.14 -8.68 -45.40
C ALA A 501 -11.44 -9.53 -45.39
N LEU A 502 -11.29 -10.82 -45.14
CA LEU A 502 -12.40 -11.78 -44.99
C LEU A 502 -12.64 -12.07 -43.52
N ALA A 503 -13.60 -11.37 -42.92
CA ALA A 503 -13.84 -11.37 -41.47
C ALA A 503 -13.88 -12.78 -40.87
N GLY A 504 -13.00 -13.07 -39.88
CA GLY A 504 -12.89 -14.34 -39.16
C GLY A 504 -12.33 -15.53 -40.00
N ARG A 505 -11.84 -15.28 -41.23
CA ARG A 505 -11.36 -16.32 -42.14
C ARG A 505 -9.96 -16.05 -42.66
N GLY A 506 -9.58 -14.81 -42.91
CA GLY A 506 -8.27 -14.43 -43.46
C GLY A 506 -8.36 -13.22 -44.41
N GLY A 507 -7.56 -13.19 -45.46
CA GLY A 507 -7.52 -12.11 -46.44
C GLY A 507 -7.18 -12.61 -47.85
N LYS A 508 -7.53 -11.77 -48.84
CA LYS A 508 -7.18 -11.96 -50.23
C LYS A 508 -6.39 -10.73 -50.71
N ALA A 509 -5.31 -10.94 -51.41
CA ALA A 509 -4.43 -9.89 -51.87
C ALA A 509 -3.92 -10.10 -53.30
N ILE A 510 -3.48 -9.05 -53.99
CA ILE A 510 -2.77 -9.15 -55.25
C ILE A 510 -1.33 -8.66 -55.02
N VAL A 511 -0.39 -9.63 -55.11
CA VAL A 511 1.05 -9.38 -54.94
C VAL A 511 1.79 -9.83 -56.20
N ASP A 512 2.56 -8.96 -56.78
CA ASP A 512 3.35 -9.22 -58.01
C ASP A 512 2.54 -9.80 -59.18
N GLY A 513 1.25 -9.43 -59.25
CA GLY A 513 0.31 -9.92 -60.28
C GLY A 513 -0.28 -11.31 -60.01
N LYS A 514 0.06 -11.95 -58.88
CA LYS A 514 -0.47 -13.22 -58.42
C LYS A 514 -1.61 -13.00 -57.45
N SER A 515 -2.65 -13.80 -57.51
CA SER A 515 -3.77 -13.77 -56.49
C SER A 515 -3.36 -14.59 -55.27
N ILE A 516 -3.27 -13.95 -54.14
CA ILE A 516 -2.87 -14.55 -52.87
C ILE A 516 -4.09 -14.70 -51.95
N LEU A 517 -4.24 -15.87 -51.37
CA LEU A 517 -5.23 -16.17 -50.35
C LEU A 517 -4.52 -16.59 -49.08
N ILE A 518 -4.75 -15.90 -47.96
CA ILE A 518 -4.17 -16.21 -46.65
C ILE A 518 -5.32 -16.43 -45.66
N GLY A 519 -5.27 -17.51 -44.88
CA GLY A 519 -6.28 -17.72 -43.89
C GLY A 519 -6.26 -19.06 -43.15
N ASN A 520 -7.35 -19.28 -42.41
CA ASN A 520 -7.52 -20.49 -41.60
C ASN A 520 -8.11 -21.66 -42.40
N GLU A 521 -8.25 -22.83 -41.79
CA GLU A 521 -8.81 -24.05 -42.35
C GLU A 521 -10.19 -23.85 -42.99
N ARG A 522 -11.02 -23.02 -42.35
CA ARG A 522 -12.38 -22.74 -42.85
C ARG A 522 -12.36 -22.06 -44.22
N LEU A 523 -11.44 -21.11 -44.43
CA LEU A 523 -11.32 -20.42 -45.72
C LEU A 523 -10.88 -21.35 -46.82
N PHE A 524 -9.93 -22.22 -46.54
CA PHE A 524 -9.42 -23.21 -47.51
C PHE A 524 -10.46 -24.27 -47.84
N SER A 525 -11.24 -24.69 -46.87
CA SER A 525 -12.36 -25.64 -47.09
C SER A 525 -13.49 -25.02 -47.93
N GLU A 526 -13.83 -23.74 -47.71
CA GLU A 526 -14.85 -23.00 -48.45
C GLU A 526 -14.41 -22.71 -49.90
N THR A 527 -13.12 -22.60 -50.18
CA THR A 527 -12.54 -22.35 -51.51
C THR A 527 -12.12 -23.61 -52.25
N GLU A 528 -12.39 -24.78 -51.67
CA GLU A 528 -12.05 -26.11 -52.24
C GLU A 528 -10.56 -26.27 -52.63
N ILE A 529 -9.65 -25.57 -51.92
CA ILE A 529 -8.23 -25.66 -52.12
C ILE A 529 -7.70 -26.85 -51.27
N GLU A 530 -7.11 -27.84 -51.92
CA GLU A 530 -6.46 -28.93 -51.21
C GLU A 530 -5.24 -28.45 -50.45
N TYR A 531 -5.10 -28.82 -49.18
CA TYR A 531 -4.02 -28.45 -48.29
C TYR A 531 -3.46 -29.66 -47.53
N ASP A 532 -2.26 -29.49 -46.98
CA ASP A 532 -1.60 -30.53 -46.17
C ASP A 532 -2.23 -30.58 -44.77
N LYS A 533 -3.14 -31.56 -44.59
CA LYS A 533 -3.84 -31.76 -43.34
C LYS A 533 -2.90 -32.30 -42.23
N ALA A 534 -1.84 -33.05 -42.59
CA ALA A 534 -0.90 -33.54 -41.60
C ALA A 534 -0.08 -32.40 -40.99
N ALA A 535 0.36 -31.43 -41.81
CA ALA A 535 1.05 -30.23 -41.33
C ALA A 535 0.13 -29.34 -40.49
N LEU A 536 -1.16 -29.21 -40.87
CA LEU A 536 -2.15 -28.50 -40.09
C LEU A 536 -2.36 -29.11 -38.69
N ASP A 537 -2.55 -30.44 -38.65
CA ASP A 537 -2.74 -31.18 -37.41
C ASP A 537 -1.49 -31.11 -36.51
N GLU A 538 -0.28 -31.20 -37.08
CA GLU A 538 0.98 -31.08 -36.36
C GLU A 538 1.11 -29.71 -35.67
N LEU A 539 0.83 -28.62 -36.40
CA LEU A 539 0.88 -27.27 -35.85
C LEU A 539 -0.18 -27.02 -34.76
N THR A 540 -1.41 -27.52 -35.00
CA THR A 540 -2.49 -27.42 -34.05
C THR A 540 -2.19 -28.19 -32.76
N LEU A 541 -1.64 -29.39 -32.86
CA LEU A 541 -1.21 -30.21 -31.72
C LEU A 541 -0.04 -29.60 -30.95
N SER A 542 0.83 -28.84 -31.63
CA SER A 542 1.91 -28.08 -30.95
C SER A 542 1.45 -26.80 -30.27
N GLY A 543 0.16 -26.45 -30.42
CA GLY A 543 -0.43 -25.23 -29.79
C GLY A 543 -0.34 -23.98 -30.64
N CYS A 544 0.10 -24.07 -31.88
CA CYS A 544 0.16 -22.96 -32.82
C CYS A 544 -1.20 -22.71 -33.48
N THR A 545 -1.46 -21.43 -33.80
CA THR A 545 -2.54 -21.05 -34.71
C THR A 545 -2.04 -21.17 -36.15
N PRO A 546 -2.58 -22.08 -36.95
CA PRO A 546 -2.15 -22.24 -38.33
C PRO A 546 -2.68 -21.17 -39.26
N LEU A 547 -1.82 -20.59 -40.08
CA LEU A 547 -2.16 -19.68 -41.16
C LEU A 547 -1.63 -20.28 -42.48
N MET A 548 -2.51 -20.50 -43.45
CA MET A 548 -2.17 -21.09 -44.74
C MET A 548 -2.10 -20.06 -45.85
N LEU A 549 -1.26 -20.30 -46.81
CA LEU A 549 -1.07 -19.49 -48.01
C LEU A 549 -1.40 -20.30 -49.27
N ALA A 550 -2.21 -19.74 -50.14
CA ALA A 550 -2.38 -20.18 -51.51
C ALA A 550 -2.11 -19.05 -52.50
N VAL A 551 -1.48 -19.42 -53.63
CA VAL A 551 -1.13 -18.53 -54.74
C VAL A 551 -1.83 -19.04 -55.99
N ASP A 552 -2.61 -18.19 -56.66
CA ASP A 552 -3.38 -18.53 -57.86
C ASP A 552 -4.22 -19.82 -57.73
N GLY A 553 -4.76 -20.05 -56.51
CA GLY A 553 -5.58 -21.20 -56.16
C GLY A 553 -4.81 -22.48 -55.81
N MET A 554 -3.48 -22.44 -55.76
CA MET A 554 -2.63 -23.57 -55.35
C MET A 554 -2.06 -23.37 -53.94
N TYR A 555 -2.18 -24.38 -53.08
CA TYR A 555 -1.61 -24.36 -51.73
C TYR A 555 -0.08 -24.26 -51.78
N CYS A 556 0.50 -23.30 -51.06
CA CYS A 556 1.94 -23.04 -51.05
C CYS A 556 2.61 -23.26 -49.69
N GLY A 557 1.82 -23.58 -48.66
CA GLY A 557 2.39 -23.86 -47.34
C GLY A 557 1.58 -23.26 -46.18
N ILE A 558 2.09 -23.46 -44.97
CA ILE A 558 1.45 -23.10 -43.71
C ILE A 558 2.49 -22.54 -42.74
N ILE A 559 2.08 -21.53 -41.98
CA ILE A 559 2.83 -20.95 -40.86
C ILE A 559 2.10 -21.21 -39.56
N GLY A 560 2.83 -21.68 -38.55
CA GLY A 560 2.35 -21.79 -37.17
C GLY A 560 2.72 -20.55 -36.39
N VAL A 561 1.71 -19.82 -35.90
CA VAL A 561 1.89 -18.63 -35.04
C VAL A 561 1.42 -18.97 -33.64
N ALA A 562 2.24 -18.71 -32.63
CA ALA A 562 1.89 -18.92 -31.23
C ALA A 562 2.25 -17.69 -30.39
N ASP A 563 1.55 -17.52 -29.28
CA ASP A 563 1.90 -16.52 -28.29
C ASP A 563 2.95 -17.12 -27.34
N ALA A 564 4.15 -16.56 -27.33
CA ALA A 564 5.29 -17.10 -26.61
C ALA A 564 5.03 -17.15 -25.09
N ILE A 565 5.33 -18.29 -24.47
CA ILE A 565 5.23 -18.45 -23.02
C ILE A 565 6.37 -17.66 -22.36
N LYS A 566 6.04 -16.78 -21.39
CA LYS A 566 7.05 -16.05 -20.62
C LYS A 566 8.02 -17.03 -19.95
N PRO A 567 9.34 -16.80 -20.01
CA PRO A 567 10.34 -17.70 -19.40
C PRO A 567 10.14 -17.94 -17.90
N SER A 568 9.53 -16.99 -17.22
CA SER A 568 9.26 -17.03 -15.79
C SER A 568 8.02 -17.85 -15.41
N SER A 569 7.10 -18.16 -16.35
CA SER A 569 5.79 -18.74 -16.08
C SER A 569 5.86 -20.12 -15.42
N ALA A 570 6.63 -21.05 -15.97
CA ALA A 570 6.78 -22.40 -15.41
C ALA A 570 7.41 -22.40 -14.00
N LYS A 571 8.33 -21.45 -13.73
CA LYS A 571 8.92 -21.29 -12.40
C LYS A 571 7.90 -20.73 -11.42
N ALA A 572 7.10 -19.74 -11.82
CA ALA A 572 6.07 -19.15 -11.00
C ALA A 572 5.02 -20.18 -10.58
N VAL A 573 4.48 -20.95 -11.53
CA VAL A 573 3.51 -22.03 -11.26
C VAL A 573 4.06 -23.05 -10.28
N ARG A 574 5.30 -23.53 -10.49
CA ARG A 574 5.96 -24.46 -9.54
C ARG A 574 6.07 -23.86 -8.14
N THR A 575 6.42 -22.60 -8.03
CA THR A 575 6.55 -21.92 -6.72
C THR A 575 5.20 -21.81 -6.03
N LEU A 576 4.14 -21.46 -6.76
CA LEU A 576 2.78 -21.35 -6.22
C LEU A 576 2.30 -22.72 -5.71
N LYS A 577 2.46 -23.78 -6.49
CA LYS A 577 2.12 -25.17 -6.08
C LYS A 577 2.92 -25.62 -4.85
N ALA A 578 4.20 -25.28 -4.78
CA ALA A 578 5.04 -25.58 -3.60
C ALA A 578 4.55 -24.86 -2.32
N HIS A 579 3.83 -23.74 -2.46
CA HIS A 579 3.18 -23.04 -1.34
C HIS A 579 1.76 -23.54 -1.04
N GLY A 580 1.33 -24.63 -1.66
CA GLY A 580 0.02 -25.26 -1.45
C GLY A 580 -1.13 -24.49 -2.11
N ILE A 581 -0.86 -23.75 -3.18
CA ILE A 581 -1.85 -23.00 -3.95
C ILE A 581 -2.25 -23.83 -5.16
N ASP A 582 -3.55 -24.00 -5.37
CA ASP A 582 -4.09 -24.62 -6.57
C ASP A 582 -4.09 -23.63 -7.74
N VAL A 583 -3.65 -24.07 -8.92
CA VAL A 583 -3.47 -23.19 -10.08
C VAL A 583 -4.31 -23.68 -11.25
N TRP A 584 -5.18 -22.79 -11.75
CA TRP A 584 -6.08 -23.02 -12.86
C TRP A 584 -5.71 -22.16 -14.05
N LEU A 585 -5.80 -22.72 -15.25
CA LEU A 585 -5.74 -21.98 -16.51
C LEU A 585 -7.15 -21.82 -17.08
N VAL A 586 -7.58 -20.57 -17.29
CA VAL A 586 -8.87 -20.28 -17.91
C VAL A 586 -8.62 -19.38 -19.12
N THR A 587 -9.04 -19.84 -20.31
CA THR A 587 -8.75 -19.15 -21.58
C THR A 587 -9.88 -19.27 -22.58
N GLY A 588 -10.01 -18.29 -23.47
CA GLY A 588 -10.92 -18.35 -24.64
C GLY A 588 -10.41 -19.23 -25.77
N ASP A 589 -9.18 -19.72 -25.70
CA ASP A 589 -8.59 -20.58 -26.73
C ASP A 589 -9.26 -21.96 -26.80
N ASN A 590 -8.98 -22.65 -27.90
CA ASN A 590 -9.41 -24.05 -28.07
C ASN A 590 -8.69 -25.00 -27.07
N ALA A 591 -9.28 -26.17 -26.87
CA ALA A 591 -8.79 -27.15 -25.88
C ALA A 591 -7.33 -27.57 -26.12
N HIS A 592 -6.94 -27.81 -27.37
CA HIS A 592 -5.59 -28.27 -27.70
C HIS A 592 -4.51 -27.26 -27.36
N THR A 593 -4.73 -25.99 -27.72
CA THR A 593 -3.80 -24.88 -27.38
C THR A 593 -3.70 -24.69 -25.86
N ALA A 594 -4.85 -24.70 -25.15
CA ALA A 594 -4.90 -24.54 -23.72
C ALA A 594 -4.16 -25.67 -22.97
N GLU A 595 -4.38 -26.92 -23.37
CA GLU A 595 -3.71 -28.12 -22.81
C GLU A 595 -2.20 -28.13 -23.08
N SER A 596 -1.79 -27.71 -24.29
CA SER A 596 -0.37 -27.59 -24.65
C SER A 596 0.35 -26.59 -23.74
N VAL A 597 -0.21 -25.39 -23.58
CA VAL A 597 0.36 -24.37 -22.69
C VAL A 597 0.36 -24.84 -21.23
N ALA A 598 -0.74 -25.39 -20.75
CA ALA A 598 -0.86 -25.91 -19.39
C ALA A 598 0.19 -26.96 -19.06
N LYS A 599 0.41 -27.92 -19.99
CA LYS A 599 1.44 -28.95 -19.85
C LYS A 599 2.86 -28.37 -19.77
N GLN A 600 3.16 -27.36 -20.58
CA GLN A 600 4.48 -26.72 -20.60
C GLN A 600 4.78 -25.98 -19.31
N VAL A 601 3.76 -25.31 -18.71
CA VAL A 601 3.93 -24.56 -17.45
C VAL A 601 3.64 -25.41 -16.21
N GLY A 602 3.07 -26.61 -16.37
CA GLY A 602 2.78 -27.55 -15.27
C GLY A 602 1.47 -27.29 -14.55
N ILE A 603 0.43 -26.80 -15.25
CA ILE A 603 -0.93 -26.60 -14.71
C ILE A 603 -1.77 -27.85 -15.03
N GLU A 604 -2.57 -28.31 -14.06
CA GLU A 604 -3.41 -29.50 -14.17
C GLU A 604 -4.87 -29.19 -14.49
N HIS A 605 -5.35 -28.05 -13.94
CA HIS A 605 -6.74 -27.62 -14.11
C HIS A 605 -6.86 -26.65 -15.27
N VAL A 606 -7.55 -27.05 -16.34
CA VAL A 606 -7.71 -26.25 -17.57
C VAL A 606 -9.18 -26.10 -17.92
N LYS A 607 -9.59 -24.86 -18.22
CA LYS A 607 -10.91 -24.54 -18.78
C LYS A 607 -10.70 -23.70 -20.04
N SER A 608 -11.00 -24.29 -21.19
CA SER A 608 -10.79 -23.74 -22.53
C SER A 608 -12.12 -23.28 -23.16
N GLY A 609 -12.05 -22.49 -24.23
CA GLY A 609 -13.23 -22.00 -24.96
C GLY A 609 -14.12 -21.07 -24.16
N CYS A 610 -13.59 -20.40 -23.14
CA CYS A 610 -14.36 -19.57 -22.22
C CYS A 610 -14.65 -18.20 -22.81
N LEU A 611 -15.92 -17.80 -22.78
CA LEU A 611 -16.31 -16.41 -22.95
C LEU A 611 -15.95 -15.60 -21.68
N PRO A 612 -15.90 -14.26 -21.74
CA PRO A 612 -15.64 -13.44 -20.54
C PRO A 612 -16.61 -13.72 -19.38
N SER A 613 -17.89 -14.03 -19.67
CA SER A 613 -18.89 -14.47 -18.68
C SER A 613 -18.49 -15.76 -17.96
N ASP A 614 -17.92 -16.72 -18.69
CA ASP A 614 -17.61 -18.05 -18.17
C ASP A 614 -16.43 -18.01 -17.19
N LYS A 615 -15.55 -17.01 -17.32
CA LYS A 615 -14.50 -16.72 -16.34
C LYS A 615 -15.12 -16.32 -14.99
N ASN A 616 -16.14 -15.47 -15.01
CA ASN A 616 -16.86 -15.05 -13.81
C ASN A 616 -17.58 -16.24 -13.15
N ASP A 617 -18.22 -17.10 -13.95
CA ASP A 617 -18.90 -18.28 -13.44
C ASP A 617 -17.92 -19.28 -12.81
N CYS A 618 -16.74 -19.44 -13.38
CA CYS A 618 -15.67 -20.28 -12.81
C CYS A 618 -15.21 -19.76 -11.43
N ILE A 619 -14.99 -18.45 -11.28
CA ILE A 619 -14.65 -17.82 -10.01
C ILE A 619 -15.76 -18.06 -8.99
N ALA A 620 -17.03 -17.78 -9.37
CA ALA A 620 -18.16 -17.93 -8.48
C ALA A 620 -18.41 -19.38 -8.05
N GLU A 621 -18.10 -20.36 -8.90
CA GLU A 621 -18.20 -21.79 -8.61
C GLU A 621 -17.16 -22.21 -7.56
N LEU A 622 -15.91 -21.81 -7.72
CA LEU A 622 -14.83 -22.11 -6.76
C LEU A 622 -15.09 -21.42 -5.42
N GLN A 623 -15.57 -20.16 -5.42
CA GLN A 623 -15.97 -19.45 -4.20
C GLN A 623 -17.13 -20.14 -3.46
N LYS A 624 -18.12 -20.69 -4.18
CA LYS A 624 -19.22 -21.50 -3.59
C LYS A 624 -18.73 -22.79 -2.96
N GLN A 625 -17.63 -23.35 -3.46
CA GLN A 625 -16.97 -24.53 -2.88
C GLN A 625 -16.17 -24.18 -1.62
N GLY A 626 -16.03 -22.89 -1.29
CA GLY A 626 -15.34 -22.40 -0.11
C GLY A 626 -13.88 -22.01 -0.35
N HIS A 627 -13.44 -21.98 -1.60
CA HIS A 627 -12.10 -21.51 -1.98
C HIS A 627 -12.00 -19.99 -1.93
N LEU A 628 -10.83 -19.48 -1.57
CA LEU A 628 -10.47 -18.08 -1.70
C LEU A 628 -9.66 -17.91 -2.99
N VAL A 629 -10.30 -17.28 -3.97
CA VAL A 629 -9.85 -17.25 -5.37
C VAL A 629 -9.15 -15.92 -5.69
N ALA A 630 -7.93 -16.00 -6.23
CA ALA A 630 -7.33 -14.87 -6.92
C ALA A 630 -7.48 -15.04 -8.44
N MET A 631 -7.86 -13.95 -9.14
CA MET A 631 -7.81 -13.87 -10.59
C MET A 631 -6.59 -13.07 -11.02
N VAL A 632 -5.85 -13.59 -12.00
CA VAL A 632 -4.67 -12.93 -12.57
C VAL A 632 -4.87 -12.73 -14.06
N GLY A 633 -4.77 -11.48 -14.52
CA GLY A 633 -4.97 -11.12 -15.93
C GLY A 633 -4.25 -9.82 -16.30
N ASP A 634 -4.33 -9.44 -17.59
CA ASP A 634 -3.81 -8.17 -18.10
C ASP A 634 -4.77 -6.99 -17.89
N GLY A 635 -6.01 -7.28 -17.53
CA GLY A 635 -7.05 -6.32 -17.14
C GLY A 635 -7.87 -5.70 -18.26
N ILE A 636 -7.52 -5.88 -19.52
CA ILE A 636 -8.31 -5.33 -20.63
C ILE A 636 -9.62 -6.12 -20.80
N ASN A 637 -9.49 -7.44 -20.86
CA ASN A 637 -10.63 -8.35 -21.06
C ASN A 637 -11.14 -8.94 -19.74
N ASP A 638 -10.35 -8.88 -18.68
CA ASP A 638 -10.58 -9.56 -17.41
C ASP A 638 -11.05 -8.65 -16.28
N ALA A 639 -11.33 -7.36 -16.55
CA ALA A 639 -11.68 -6.38 -15.53
C ALA A 639 -12.85 -6.83 -14.61
N ALA A 640 -13.86 -7.47 -15.17
CA ALA A 640 -15.00 -7.99 -14.42
C ALA A 640 -14.60 -9.20 -13.55
N ALA A 641 -13.78 -10.10 -14.07
CA ALA A 641 -13.27 -11.27 -13.34
C ALA A 641 -12.31 -10.87 -12.20
N LEU A 642 -11.43 -9.89 -12.46
CA LEU A 642 -10.55 -9.29 -11.43
C LEU A 642 -11.35 -8.68 -10.28
N ALA A 643 -12.43 -7.95 -10.60
CA ALA A 643 -13.28 -7.31 -9.59
C ALA A 643 -14.17 -8.30 -8.82
N LEU A 644 -14.51 -9.46 -9.40
CA LEU A 644 -15.36 -10.49 -8.78
C LEU A 644 -14.58 -11.40 -7.84
N SER A 645 -13.30 -11.64 -8.14
CA SER A 645 -12.44 -12.51 -7.32
C SER A 645 -12.20 -11.93 -5.92
N ASP A 646 -11.76 -12.77 -4.96
CA ASP A 646 -11.40 -12.32 -3.62
C ASP A 646 -10.16 -11.41 -3.65
N VAL A 647 -9.28 -11.61 -4.66
CA VAL A 647 -8.14 -10.74 -4.94
C VAL A 647 -7.90 -10.69 -6.45
N GLY A 648 -8.11 -9.54 -7.07
CA GLY A 648 -7.72 -9.30 -8.45
C GLY A 648 -6.25 -8.89 -8.56
N ILE A 649 -5.47 -9.57 -9.41
CA ILE A 649 -4.05 -9.28 -9.65
C ILE A 649 -3.85 -8.93 -11.12
N ALA A 650 -3.48 -7.69 -11.40
CA ALA A 650 -3.14 -7.23 -12.75
C ALA A 650 -1.63 -7.37 -13.01
N ILE A 651 -1.27 -7.81 -14.21
CA ILE A 651 0.11 -7.94 -14.66
C ILE A 651 0.45 -6.82 -15.66
N GLY A 652 1.56 -6.13 -15.42
CA GLY A 652 2.06 -5.03 -16.26
C GLY A 652 1.54 -3.66 -15.85
N THR A 653 2.12 -2.63 -16.45
CA THR A 653 1.73 -1.22 -16.24
C THR A 653 0.58 -0.78 -17.14
N GLY A 654 -0.04 -1.71 -17.83
CA GLY A 654 -0.58 -1.59 -19.17
C GLY A 654 -1.91 -0.90 -19.35
N THR A 655 -2.81 -0.74 -18.42
CA THR A 655 -4.03 0.04 -18.68
C THR A 655 -4.60 0.62 -17.38
N ASP A 656 -5.13 1.86 -17.48
CA ASP A 656 -5.86 2.50 -16.38
C ASP A 656 -7.03 1.64 -15.89
N VAL A 657 -7.62 0.84 -16.78
CA VAL A 657 -8.75 -0.07 -16.49
C VAL A 657 -8.30 -1.25 -15.63
N ALA A 658 -7.14 -1.85 -15.94
CA ALA A 658 -6.57 -2.95 -15.15
C ALA A 658 -6.21 -2.48 -13.73
N ALA A 659 -5.51 -1.37 -13.63
CA ALA A 659 -5.14 -0.76 -12.35
C ALA A 659 -6.36 -0.33 -11.52
N ALA A 660 -7.45 0.11 -12.16
CA ALA A 660 -8.69 0.48 -11.49
C ALA A 660 -9.46 -0.73 -10.94
N SER A 661 -9.41 -1.88 -11.63
CA SER A 661 -10.19 -3.09 -11.31
C SER A 661 -9.47 -4.05 -10.38
N ALA A 662 -8.12 -4.08 -10.40
CA ALA A 662 -7.31 -4.98 -9.62
C ALA A 662 -7.05 -4.48 -8.18
N ASP A 663 -6.85 -5.42 -7.27
CA ASP A 663 -6.42 -5.19 -5.89
C ASP A 663 -4.90 -5.13 -5.74
N ILE A 664 -4.19 -5.85 -6.61
CA ILE A 664 -2.72 -5.89 -6.66
C ILE A 664 -2.29 -5.68 -8.11
N VAL A 665 -1.30 -4.82 -8.33
CA VAL A 665 -0.70 -4.57 -9.64
C VAL A 665 0.78 -4.98 -9.60
N LEU A 666 1.18 -5.84 -10.53
CA LEU A 666 2.55 -6.31 -10.70
C LEU A 666 3.20 -5.56 -11.86
N ALA A 667 3.92 -4.48 -11.58
CA ALA A 667 4.52 -3.61 -12.61
C ALA A 667 5.57 -4.31 -13.51
N LYS A 668 6.21 -5.35 -13.00
CA LYS A 668 7.23 -6.10 -13.75
C LYS A 668 6.71 -6.99 -14.89
N GLY A 669 5.41 -7.17 -14.99
CA GLY A 669 4.87 -8.07 -15.99
C GLY A 669 5.17 -9.57 -15.79
N GLU A 670 5.90 -9.94 -14.73
CA GLU A 670 6.30 -11.31 -14.44
C GLU A 670 5.37 -12.01 -13.45
N LEU A 671 5.03 -13.28 -13.76
CA LEU A 671 4.23 -14.13 -12.86
C LEU A 671 4.90 -14.45 -11.51
N THR A 672 6.23 -14.38 -11.42
CA THR A 672 6.95 -14.58 -10.16
C THR A 672 6.56 -13.56 -9.10
N GLY A 673 6.15 -12.37 -9.51
CA GLY A 673 5.63 -11.32 -8.63
C GLY A 673 4.40 -11.75 -7.82
N ILE A 674 3.60 -12.72 -8.29
CA ILE A 674 2.45 -13.25 -7.57
C ILE A 674 2.91 -13.90 -6.26
N SER A 675 3.88 -14.82 -6.34
CA SER A 675 4.41 -15.49 -5.16
C SER A 675 5.03 -14.50 -4.16
N ASP A 676 5.72 -13.48 -4.65
CA ASP A 676 6.30 -12.42 -3.82
C ASP A 676 5.21 -11.57 -3.15
N ALA A 677 4.11 -11.24 -3.85
CA ALA A 677 2.98 -10.51 -3.30
C ALA A 677 2.27 -11.29 -2.18
N LEU A 678 2.02 -12.59 -2.39
CA LEU A 678 1.40 -13.47 -1.40
C LEU A 678 2.30 -13.65 -0.17
N LEU A 679 3.61 -13.84 -0.36
CA LEU A 679 4.57 -13.98 0.73
C LEU A 679 4.72 -12.68 1.54
N LEU A 680 4.76 -11.53 0.85
CA LEU A 680 4.75 -10.20 1.47
C LEU A 680 3.50 -10.02 2.33
N SER A 681 2.34 -10.39 1.81
CA SER A 681 1.06 -10.34 2.50
C SER A 681 1.07 -11.21 3.76
N ARG A 682 1.46 -12.49 3.63
CA ARG A 682 1.58 -13.44 4.76
C ARG A 682 2.55 -12.93 5.84
N THR A 683 3.69 -12.39 5.43
CA THR A 683 4.70 -11.86 6.34
C THR A 683 4.20 -10.60 7.06
N THR A 684 3.53 -9.71 6.34
CA THR A 684 2.97 -8.49 6.92
C THR A 684 1.89 -8.81 7.94
N LEU A 685 0.97 -9.73 7.62
CA LEU A 685 -0.09 -10.14 8.54
C LEU A 685 0.47 -10.85 9.79
N ARG A 686 1.52 -11.67 9.64
CA ARG A 686 2.23 -12.29 10.77
C ARG A 686 2.76 -11.21 11.71
N ILE A 687 3.45 -10.21 11.18
CA ILE A 687 4.00 -9.10 11.97
C ILE A 687 2.90 -8.27 12.62
N ILE A 688 1.75 -8.06 11.95
CA ILE A 688 0.58 -7.42 12.58
C ILE A 688 0.12 -8.23 13.79
N LYS A 689 -0.04 -9.55 13.66
CA LYS A 689 -0.45 -10.45 14.76
C LYS A 689 0.57 -10.43 15.91
N GLU A 690 1.87 -10.48 15.62
CA GLU A 690 2.94 -10.35 16.60
C GLU A 690 2.87 -9.00 17.34
N ASN A 691 2.67 -7.91 16.60
CA ASN A 691 2.55 -6.57 17.16
C ASN A 691 1.34 -6.46 18.09
N LEU A 692 0.18 -6.99 17.69
CA LEU A 692 -1.02 -7.02 18.51
C LEU A 692 -0.81 -7.85 19.77
N PHE A 693 -0.18 -9.02 19.64
CA PHE A 693 0.15 -9.86 20.80
C PHE A 693 1.03 -9.09 21.81
N TRP A 694 2.11 -8.48 21.38
CA TRP A 694 2.98 -7.73 22.29
C TRP A 694 2.29 -6.50 22.88
N ALA A 695 1.48 -5.78 22.09
CA ALA A 695 0.71 -4.64 22.58
C ALA A 695 -0.26 -5.01 23.71
N PHE A 696 -0.84 -6.22 23.68
CA PHE A 696 -1.73 -6.71 24.74
C PHE A 696 -0.99 -7.39 25.88
N ALA A 697 0.07 -8.14 25.61
CA ALA A 697 0.78 -8.92 26.61
C ALA A 697 1.32 -8.05 27.74
N TYR A 698 1.90 -6.90 27.43
CA TYR A 698 2.38 -5.94 28.44
C TYR A 698 1.27 -5.47 29.36
N ASN A 699 0.09 -5.21 28.82
CA ASN A 699 -1.05 -4.72 29.58
C ASN A 699 -1.69 -5.86 30.41
N CYS A 700 -1.90 -7.04 29.82
CA CYS A 700 -2.49 -8.19 30.52
C CYS A 700 -1.64 -8.66 31.72
N LEU A 701 -0.30 -8.63 31.58
CA LEU A 701 0.60 -8.97 32.67
C LEU A 701 0.77 -7.83 33.67
N GLY A 702 0.78 -6.59 33.18
CA GLY A 702 1.04 -5.42 34.00
C GLY A 702 -0.15 -5.00 34.87
N ILE A 703 -1.39 -5.12 34.41
CA ILE A 703 -2.60 -4.69 35.16
C ILE A 703 -2.73 -5.45 36.50
N PRO A 704 -2.65 -6.78 36.58
CA PRO A 704 -2.73 -7.50 37.88
C PRO A 704 -1.60 -7.08 38.83
N VAL A 705 -0.38 -6.89 38.32
CA VAL A 705 0.74 -6.45 39.13
C VAL A 705 0.51 -5.03 39.67
N ALA A 706 0.03 -4.12 38.80
CA ALA A 706 -0.31 -2.75 39.18
C ALA A 706 -1.49 -2.69 40.16
N ALA A 707 -2.47 -3.60 40.03
CA ALA A 707 -3.59 -3.74 40.96
C ALA A 707 -3.20 -4.24 42.34
N GLY A 708 -1.93 -4.60 42.56
CA GLY A 708 -1.40 -4.98 43.85
C GLY A 708 -1.31 -6.49 44.06
N LEU A 709 -1.38 -7.31 43.00
CA LEU A 709 -1.29 -8.78 43.15
C LEU A 709 0.00 -9.20 43.89
N LEU A 710 1.16 -8.67 43.52
CA LEU A 710 2.41 -8.96 44.21
C LEU A 710 2.40 -8.45 45.65
N TYR A 711 1.77 -7.31 45.90
CA TYR A 711 1.67 -6.72 47.23
C TYR A 711 0.82 -7.56 48.16
N ALA A 712 -0.24 -8.21 47.66
CA ALA A 712 -1.07 -9.16 48.43
C ALA A 712 -0.24 -10.36 48.95
N PHE A 713 0.82 -10.73 48.29
CA PHE A 713 1.75 -11.82 48.69
C PHE A 713 3.03 -11.29 49.38
N GLY A 714 3.05 -10.03 49.86
CA GLY A 714 4.21 -9.44 50.55
C GLY A 714 5.29 -8.90 49.67
N GLY A 715 5.08 -8.84 48.34
CA GLY A 715 6.00 -8.25 47.38
C GLY A 715 5.86 -6.71 47.24
N PRO A 716 6.68 -6.06 46.42
CA PRO A 716 6.63 -4.61 46.25
C PRO A 716 5.42 -4.17 45.41
N LEU A 717 4.92 -2.97 45.67
CA LEU A 717 3.97 -2.29 44.79
C LEU A 717 4.64 -1.82 43.51
N LEU A 718 3.95 -1.97 42.37
CA LEU A 718 4.43 -1.42 41.11
C LEU A 718 4.47 0.11 41.19
N ASN A 719 5.64 0.68 40.92
CA ASN A 719 5.77 2.14 40.84
C ASN A 719 5.15 2.65 39.53
N PRO A 720 4.29 3.68 39.56
CA PRO A 720 3.71 4.28 38.35
C PRO A 720 4.72 4.73 37.30
N MET A 721 5.94 5.12 37.73
CA MET A 721 7.02 5.49 36.82
C MET A 721 7.54 4.30 36.01
N LEU A 722 7.69 3.13 36.65
CA LEU A 722 8.07 1.88 35.96
C LEU A 722 6.97 1.43 35.00
N ALA A 723 5.71 1.62 35.37
CA ALA A 723 4.57 1.39 34.48
C ALA A 723 4.65 2.27 33.22
N ALA A 724 4.95 3.57 33.36
CA ALA A 724 5.10 4.49 32.25
C ALA A 724 6.31 4.15 31.34
N LEU A 725 7.41 3.71 31.93
CA LEU A 725 8.57 3.25 31.18
C LEU A 725 8.26 1.98 30.36
N ALA A 726 7.64 0.98 30.96
CA ALA A 726 7.22 -0.26 30.30
C ALA A 726 6.29 0.02 29.11
N MET A 727 5.33 0.92 29.30
CA MET A 727 4.41 1.36 28.25
C MET A 727 5.14 2.06 27.08
N SER A 728 6.11 2.91 27.38
CA SER A 728 6.91 3.58 26.34
C SER A 728 7.75 2.58 25.54
N LEU A 729 8.33 1.57 26.22
CA LEU A 729 9.10 0.49 25.59
C LEU A 729 8.21 -0.41 24.71
N SER A 730 6.97 -0.67 25.12
CA SER A 730 6.01 -1.44 24.32
C SER A 730 5.80 -0.82 22.92
N SER A 731 5.63 0.50 22.84
CA SER A 731 5.52 1.20 21.55
C SER A 731 6.78 1.06 20.68
N VAL A 732 7.97 1.12 21.29
CA VAL A 732 9.23 0.92 20.58
C VAL A 732 9.37 -0.51 20.07
N THR A 733 8.96 -1.51 20.85
CA THR A 733 9.01 -2.93 20.47
C THR A 733 8.15 -3.18 19.23
N VAL A 734 6.88 -2.75 19.26
CA VAL A 734 5.94 -2.88 18.14
C VAL A 734 6.47 -2.23 16.86
N LEU A 735 7.03 -1.04 16.99
CA LEU A 735 7.59 -0.31 15.86
C LEU A 735 8.84 -1.00 15.28
N THR A 736 9.76 -1.43 16.15
CA THR A 736 10.97 -2.13 15.72
C THR A 736 10.61 -3.44 15.02
N ASN A 737 9.61 -4.16 15.52
CA ASN A 737 9.10 -5.37 14.88
C ASN A 737 8.52 -5.07 13.48
N ALA A 738 7.71 -4.02 13.34
CA ALA A 738 7.19 -3.60 12.02
C ALA A 738 8.30 -3.24 11.03
N LEU A 739 9.38 -2.59 11.49
CA LEU A 739 10.50 -2.22 10.63
C LEU A 739 11.32 -3.44 10.10
N ARG A 740 11.16 -4.63 10.69
CA ARG A 740 11.76 -5.88 10.17
C ARG A 740 11.27 -6.19 8.74
N LEU A 741 10.04 -5.75 8.37
CA LEU A 741 9.51 -5.90 7.02
C LEU A 741 10.38 -5.25 5.94
N LYS A 742 11.07 -4.15 6.24
CA LYS A 742 12.01 -3.52 5.28
C LYS A 742 13.12 -4.46 4.81
N ARG A 743 13.49 -5.43 5.65
CA ARG A 743 14.57 -6.40 5.40
C ARG A 743 14.04 -7.81 5.13
N ALA A 744 12.73 -7.98 5.04
CA ALA A 744 12.15 -9.29 4.79
C ALA A 744 12.67 -9.82 3.42
N LYS A 745 13.28 -10.98 3.44
CA LYS A 745 13.65 -11.71 2.23
C LYS A 745 12.39 -12.39 1.72
N LEU A 746 11.93 -11.98 0.56
CA LEU A 746 10.86 -12.64 -0.20
C LEU A 746 11.56 -13.67 -1.09
N LYS A 747 11.92 -14.82 -0.51
CA LYS A 747 12.50 -15.97 -1.23
C LYS A 747 11.95 -17.24 -0.62
#